data_c184ccfc6657084179ed2ae1e48921af
#
_entry.id   c184ccfc6657084179ed2ae1e48921af
#
_cell.length_a   1.000
_cell.length_b   1.000
_cell.length_c   1.000
_cell.angle_alpha   90.00
_cell.angle_beta   90.00
_cell.angle_gamma   90.00
#
_symmetry.space_group_name_H-M   'P 1'
#
loop_
_entity.id
_entity.type
_entity.pdbx_description
1 polymer ?
#
loop_
_entity_poly.entity_id
_entity_poly.type
_entity_poly.pdbx_seq_one_letter_code
_entity_poly.pdbx_strand_id
1 'polypeptide(L)'
;MRRQDEAQLHTPPIPEDEAFTLESILAEYGKGGRQPAQTEEAPVPQPAPEPIPEPEPEPVPPPEPAPEPEPEEEITTRLPRPEKKYKKKKPRKKQDTAEFPVIRTAPEPTPPPPPTKPAPEPEEELPPDRVSLKNLMYDTVDSVLAENDDGILEEPPTLRERLQELLNRRRSRKKPRPRHDTEQLWEEPERRRPEPEPEPEPDSDEAFRAEKRRVKHTRRALTVLTFPVAALLALAILDGLGYMPAQWLESPLLRAYVPCGILLITALLAADVWKHAIGELKERHVASALGSLLLTLIVVLDGVVSAAVPQDSHVPFAATAALLLWMEQWSLLLRAEARREAFQLVNVGGEPPYVASVTDAGVCKQKGRLSGFYHMTDKPDPARRWQWYLTPLLLSAATVLSAVVCLSNQCMERFLWVWSAHLTVALPLSLPLTAALPFQRLQHRLTQGGSALAGYAGAPPLSRARQLVVTENDLFPTGTVAFNGYKVYGEERVKMLSYAAGMAQAAHSQLSPLFRQQLAAEGGFSARVDDLRFCEEGGVTGMIRGETVAMGSAYFMRKQKVALPHDLKLQTGVFLAIDGVLGAIFVIKYQPSRNVDWALRAMRRAGLRPVLAVRSGNVTPGLLKRKFGIDCKPLYPNVSARLALSDVMEQQGEAPNAVIYREGLMPLAETAIGSRRLRSVVRTGTWLCYAGAVVGLLLTYYLTSVGSYGTLSPLYMLAFLALWLLPTLLLSGLAKRF
;
A
#
# COMPACT_ATOMS: atom_id res chain seq x y z
N MET A 1 -28.11 34.58 -27.23
CA MET A 1 -28.52 33.37 -27.92
C MET A 1 -27.33 32.49 -28.13
N ARG A 2 -27.01 31.60 -27.19
CA ARG A 2 -26.15 30.42 -27.34
C ARG A 2 -26.60 29.39 -26.31
N ARG A 3 -27.01 28.23 -26.79
CA ARG A 3 -27.55 27.12 -26.04
C ARG A 3 -26.48 26.50 -25.14
N GLN A 4 -26.82 26.28 -23.89
CA GLN A 4 -26.14 25.38 -22.97
C GLN A 4 -26.59 23.95 -23.30
N ASP A 5 -25.69 23.11 -23.75
CA ASP A 5 -25.90 21.67 -23.81
C ASP A 5 -25.31 21.06 -22.52
N GLU A 6 -26.20 20.74 -21.58
CA GLU A 6 -25.87 19.89 -20.43
C GLU A 6 -25.73 18.44 -20.92
N ALA A 7 -24.52 17.98 -21.04
CA ALA A 7 -24.22 16.55 -21.22
C ALA A 7 -24.36 15.84 -19.88
N GLN A 8 -25.51 15.20 -19.64
CA GLN A 8 -25.69 14.23 -18.56
C GLN A 8 -24.79 13.02 -18.81
N LEU A 9 -23.81 12.81 -17.93
CA LEU A 9 -23.01 11.57 -17.89
C LEU A 9 -23.91 10.42 -17.41
N HIS A 10 -24.39 9.59 -18.34
CA HIS A 10 -24.94 8.29 -18.02
C HIS A 10 -23.80 7.36 -17.58
N THR A 11 -23.69 7.09 -16.29
CA THR A 11 -22.99 5.91 -15.78
C THR A 11 -23.84 4.68 -16.12
N PRO A 12 -23.27 3.65 -16.79
CA PRO A 12 -24.00 2.41 -17.01
C PRO A 12 -24.30 1.74 -15.65
N PRO A 13 -25.51 1.15 -15.50
CA PRO A 13 -25.84 0.41 -14.28
C PRO A 13 -24.93 -0.82 -14.17
N ILE A 14 -24.38 -1.03 -12.99
CA ILE A 14 -23.69 -2.26 -12.60
C ILE A 14 -24.74 -3.37 -12.57
N PRO A 15 -24.57 -4.51 -13.28
CA PRO A 15 -25.52 -5.61 -13.19
C PRO A 15 -25.54 -6.13 -11.73
N GLU A 16 -26.73 -6.16 -11.15
CA GLU A 16 -26.98 -6.59 -9.75
C GLU A 16 -26.99 -8.12 -9.59
N ASP A 17 -26.73 -8.92 -10.61
CA ASP A 17 -26.93 -10.36 -10.61
C ASP A 17 -25.63 -11.19 -10.70
N GLU A 18 -24.66 -10.91 -9.85
CA GLU A 18 -23.75 -11.95 -9.36
C GLU A 18 -23.63 -11.84 -7.84
N ALA A 19 -24.74 -12.09 -7.16
CA ALA A 19 -24.74 -12.35 -5.75
C ALA A 19 -23.93 -13.65 -5.50
N PHE A 20 -22.76 -13.53 -4.92
CA PHE A 20 -22.03 -14.66 -4.33
C PHE A 20 -22.93 -15.27 -3.25
N THR A 21 -23.71 -16.26 -3.62
CA THR A 21 -24.53 -17.02 -2.68
C THR A 21 -23.61 -17.97 -1.88
N LEU A 22 -23.96 -18.21 -0.63
CA LEU A 22 -23.23 -19.11 0.27
C LEU A 22 -23.02 -20.49 -0.39
N GLU A 23 -23.95 -20.89 -1.25
CA GLU A 23 -23.91 -22.16 -1.99
C GLU A 23 -22.82 -22.19 -3.08
N SER A 24 -22.55 -21.10 -3.77
CA SER A 24 -21.45 -21.03 -4.76
C SER A 24 -20.08 -21.11 -4.08
N ILE A 25 -19.94 -20.54 -2.90
CA ILE A 25 -18.71 -20.61 -2.10
C ILE A 25 -18.50 -22.03 -1.52
N LEU A 26 -19.57 -22.69 -1.06
CA LEU A 26 -19.50 -24.07 -0.57
C LEU A 26 -19.24 -25.09 -1.68
N ALA A 27 -19.68 -24.84 -2.91
CA ALA A 27 -19.38 -25.67 -4.07
C ALA A 27 -17.91 -25.59 -4.49
N GLU A 28 -17.28 -24.44 -4.31
CA GLU A 28 -15.87 -24.21 -4.69
C GLU A 28 -14.87 -24.71 -3.62
N TYR A 29 -15.24 -24.71 -2.34
CA TYR A 29 -14.35 -25.11 -1.23
C TYR A 29 -14.74 -26.41 -0.51
N GLY A 30 -15.83 -27.08 -0.91
CA GLY A 30 -16.40 -28.25 -0.22
C GLY A 30 -15.88 -29.63 -0.68
N LYS A 31 -14.91 -29.73 -1.58
CA LYS A 31 -14.34 -31.02 -2.03
C LYS A 31 -12.90 -31.24 -1.59
N GLY A 32 -12.75 -31.61 -0.34
CA GLY A 32 -11.53 -32.19 0.23
C GLY A 32 -11.79 -33.55 0.84
N GLY A 33 -11.97 -34.57 0.01
CA GLY A 33 -12.08 -35.96 0.46
C GLY A 33 -11.49 -36.89 -0.60
N ARG A 34 -10.35 -37.51 -0.26
CA ARG A 34 -9.65 -38.50 -1.08
C ARG A 34 -10.49 -39.72 -1.34
N GLN A 35 -10.54 -40.20 -2.58
CA GLN A 35 -10.63 -41.65 -2.91
C GLN A 35 -9.83 -41.96 -4.19
N PRO A 36 -9.34 -43.20 -4.39
CA PRO A 36 -8.23 -43.53 -5.26
C PRO A 36 -8.64 -43.86 -6.69
N ALA A 37 -7.65 -43.75 -7.56
CA ALA A 37 -7.68 -43.95 -9.01
C ALA A 37 -8.26 -45.33 -9.43
N GLN A 38 -9.17 -45.33 -10.40
CA GLN A 38 -9.38 -46.43 -11.33
C GLN A 38 -9.16 -45.88 -12.74
N THR A 39 -8.28 -46.57 -13.43
CA THR A 39 -7.88 -46.38 -14.83
C THR A 39 -9.02 -46.90 -15.70
N GLU A 40 -9.59 -46.07 -16.57
CA GLU A 40 -10.39 -46.51 -17.72
C GLU A 40 -10.01 -45.72 -18.94
N GLU A 41 -9.97 -46.48 -20.05
CA GLU A 41 -9.46 -46.10 -21.36
C GLU A 41 -10.28 -45.01 -22.05
N ALA A 42 -9.62 -44.16 -22.82
CA ALA A 42 -10.20 -43.09 -23.61
C ALA A 42 -10.91 -43.61 -24.87
N PRO A 43 -12.13 -43.15 -25.18
CA PRO A 43 -12.70 -43.35 -26.53
C PRO A 43 -12.34 -42.20 -27.49
N VAL A 44 -12.13 -42.59 -28.72
CA VAL A 44 -11.76 -41.81 -29.92
C VAL A 44 -12.80 -40.68 -30.19
N PRO A 45 -12.39 -39.47 -30.61
CA PRO A 45 -13.31 -38.39 -30.92
C PRO A 45 -13.99 -38.57 -32.27
N GLN A 46 -15.33 -38.45 -32.26
CA GLN A 46 -16.14 -38.31 -33.48
C GLN A 46 -16.16 -36.86 -33.95
N PRO A 47 -16.27 -36.60 -35.28
CA PRO A 47 -16.26 -35.24 -35.83
C PRO A 47 -17.56 -34.48 -35.50
N ALA A 48 -17.44 -33.18 -35.27
CA ALA A 48 -18.51 -32.25 -34.96
C ALA A 48 -19.48 -32.07 -36.14
N PRO A 49 -20.80 -31.93 -35.89
CA PRO A 49 -21.77 -31.60 -36.94
C PRO A 49 -21.71 -30.08 -37.29
N GLU A 50 -21.98 -29.81 -38.60
CA GLU A 50 -22.01 -28.46 -39.16
C GLU A 50 -23.11 -27.58 -38.54
N PRO A 51 -22.93 -26.24 -38.45
CA PRO A 51 -23.93 -25.35 -37.88
C PRO A 51 -25.12 -25.13 -38.79
N ILE A 52 -26.31 -25.24 -38.20
CA ILE A 52 -27.60 -24.94 -38.85
C ILE A 52 -27.72 -23.41 -38.93
N PRO A 53 -28.18 -22.83 -40.09
CA PRO A 53 -28.35 -21.39 -40.22
C PRO A 53 -29.54 -20.89 -39.37
N GLU A 54 -29.33 -19.78 -38.68
CA GLU A 54 -30.34 -19.07 -37.90
C GLU A 54 -31.42 -18.47 -38.82
N PRO A 55 -32.73 -18.52 -38.43
CA PRO A 55 -33.79 -17.86 -39.18
C PRO A 55 -33.78 -16.33 -38.95
N GLU A 56 -34.06 -15.60 -40.03
CA GLU A 56 -34.18 -14.14 -40.04
C GLU A 56 -35.29 -13.65 -39.08
N PRO A 57 -35.10 -12.51 -38.37
CA PRO A 57 -36.12 -11.96 -37.47
C PRO A 57 -37.27 -11.30 -38.23
N GLU A 58 -38.51 -11.64 -37.84
CA GLU A 58 -39.71 -11.00 -38.32
C GLU A 58 -39.85 -9.53 -37.89
N PRO A 59 -40.49 -8.65 -38.69
CA PRO A 59 -40.58 -7.24 -38.37
C PRO A 59 -41.58 -6.95 -37.25
N VAL A 60 -41.17 -6.14 -36.29
CA VAL A 60 -41.92 -5.67 -35.12
C VAL A 60 -42.99 -4.64 -35.60
N PRO A 61 -44.27 -4.75 -35.18
CA PRO A 61 -45.28 -3.72 -35.46
C PRO A 61 -45.07 -2.46 -34.63
N PRO A 62 -45.56 -1.28 -35.07
CA PRO A 62 -45.33 -0.01 -34.41
C PRO A 62 -46.16 0.11 -33.12
N PRO A 63 -45.69 0.89 -32.12
CA PRO A 63 -46.36 1.05 -30.82
C PRO A 63 -47.62 1.93 -30.92
N GLU A 64 -48.67 1.54 -30.17
CA GLU A 64 -49.89 2.31 -29.98
C GLU A 64 -49.66 3.52 -29.08
N PRO A 65 -50.42 4.63 -29.27
CA PRO A 65 -50.26 5.86 -28.48
C PRO A 65 -50.87 5.72 -27.06
N ALA A 66 -50.18 6.35 -26.09
CA ALA A 66 -50.55 6.37 -24.69
C ALA A 66 -51.82 7.20 -24.43
N PRO A 67 -52.74 6.80 -23.51
CA PRO A 67 -53.88 7.58 -23.12
C PRO A 67 -53.54 8.73 -22.15
N GLU A 68 -54.31 9.81 -22.26
CA GLU A 68 -54.24 11.04 -21.46
C GLU A 68 -54.65 10.80 -19.99
N PRO A 69 -54.20 11.64 -19.00
CA PRO A 69 -54.52 11.48 -17.60
C PRO A 69 -55.86 12.15 -17.25
N GLU A 70 -56.74 11.42 -16.55
CA GLU A 70 -57.94 11.95 -15.89
C GLU A 70 -57.67 12.40 -14.43
N PRO A 71 -58.52 13.29 -13.85
CA PRO A 71 -58.17 14.04 -12.64
C PRO A 71 -58.46 13.30 -11.33
N GLU A 72 -57.70 13.75 -10.30
CA GLU A 72 -57.70 13.25 -8.92
C GLU A 72 -59.07 13.37 -8.23
N GLU A 73 -59.60 12.25 -7.67
CA GLU A 73 -60.60 12.25 -6.62
C GLU A 73 -60.05 11.64 -5.33
N GLU A 74 -60.15 12.39 -4.25
CA GLU A 74 -59.87 11.97 -2.87
C GLU A 74 -60.84 10.88 -2.41
N ILE A 75 -60.35 9.69 -2.08
CA ILE A 75 -61.13 8.71 -1.29
C ILE A 75 -60.25 8.11 -0.18
N THR A 76 -60.53 8.53 1.02
CA THR A 76 -60.14 7.89 2.27
C THR A 76 -60.74 6.49 2.37
N THR A 77 -59.94 5.44 2.38
CA THR A 77 -60.43 4.11 2.77
C THR A 77 -59.38 3.34 3.57
N ARG A 78 -59.77 2.94 4.75
CA ARG A 78 -59.05 2.12 5.74
C ARG A 78 -58.72 0.75 5.17
N LEU A 79 -57.48 0.32 5.28
CA LEU A 79 -57.02 -1.04 5.01
C LEU A 79 -57.21 -1.95 6.23
N PRO A 80 -57.72 -3.16 6.08
CA PRO A 80 -57.80 -4.15 7.16
C PRO A 80 -56.50 -4.90 7.34
N ARG A 81 -56.18 -5.17 8.59
CA ARG A 81 -55.03 -5.88 9.11
C ARG A 81 -55.12 -7.38 8.78
N PRO A 82 -54.11 -8.09 8.29
CA PRO A 82 -54.16 -9.53 8.15
C PRO A 82 -53.88 -10.24 9.50
N GLU A 83 -54.82 -11.08 9.93
CA GLU A 83 -54.69 -11.97 11.07
C GLU A 83 -53.69 -13.10 10.78
N LYS A 84 -52.64 -13.23 11.61
CA LYS A 84 -51.77 -14.41 11.63
C LYS A 84 -52.34 -15.49 12.56
N LYS A 85 -52.82 -16.60 11.98
CA LYS A 85 -53.21 -17.83 12.70
C LYS A 85 -51.99 -18.47 13.37
N TYR A 86 -51.96 -18.47 14.70
CA TYR A 86 -51.05 -19.26 15.50
C TYR A 86 -51.54 -20.72 15.56
N LYS A 87 -50.72 -21.67 15.04
CA LYS A 87 -50.88 -23.11 15.31
C LYS A 87 -50.26 -23.45 16.64
N LYS A 88 -51.08 -23.86 17.62
CA LYS A 88 -50.67 -24.44 18.91
C LYS A 88 -49.98 -25.79 18.67
N LYS A 89 -48.76 -25.96 19.12
CA LYS A 89 -48.08 -27.25 19.27
C LYS A 89 -48.41 -27.82 20.68
N LYS A 90 -48.86 -29.10 20.73
CA LYS A 90 -49.12 -29.88 21.92
C LYS A 90 -47.83 -30.20 22.70
N PRO A 91 -47.86 -30.32 24.03
CA PRO A 91 -46.70 -30.69 24.86
C PRO A 91 -46.37 -32.19 24.73
N ARG A 92 -45.10 -32.50 24.57
CA ARG A 92 -44.57 -33.87 24.62
C ARG A 92 -44.31 -34.28 26.08
N LYS A 93 -44.76 -35.47 26.44
CA LYS A 93 -44.58 -36.16 27.73
C LYS A 93 -43.10 -36.34 28.07
N LYS A 94 -42.75 -36.10 29.33
CA LYS A 94 -41.50 -36.53 29.98
C LYS A 94 -41.44 -38.06 29.99
N GLN A 95 -40.34 -38.64 29.58
CA GLN A 95 -39.96 -40.00 29.88
C GLN A 95 -38.90 -39.99 30.99
N ASP A 96 -39.11 -40.84 31.97
CA ASP A 96 -38.26 -41.08 33.13
C ASP A 96 -36.92 -41.66 32.69
N THR A 97 -35.86 -41.10 33.23
CA THR A 97 -34.51 -41.66 33.07
C THR A 97 -34.04 -42.20 34.40
N ALA A 98 -33.60 -43.45 34.35
CA ALA A 98 -33.21 -44.29 35.47
C ALA A 98 -32.06 -43.67 36.31
N GLU A 99 -32.18 -43.93 37.62
CA GLU A 99 -31.17 -43.66 38.65
C GLU A 99 -29.89 -44.48 38.42
N PHE A 100 -28.74 -43.79 38.44
CA PHE A 100 -27.43 -44.44 38.63
C PHE A 100 -26.94 -44.25 40.07
N PRO A 101 -26.32 -45.24 40.70
CA PRO A 101 -25.94 -45.19 42.10
C PRO A 101 -24.76 -44.27 42.38
N VAL A 102 -24.88 -43.48 43.44
CA VAL A 102 -23.87 -42.61 44.00
C VAL A 102 -22.74 -43.43 44.62
N ILE A 103 -21.54 -43.36 44.03
CA ILE A 103 -20.31 -43.86 44.67
C ILE A 103 -19.82 -42.73 45.61
N ARG A 104 -19.81 -43.07 46.92
CA ARG A 104 -19.18 -42.26 47.96
C ARG A 104 -17.67 -42.33 47.82
N THR A 105 -17.05 -41.24 47.39
CA THR A 105 -15.59 -41.01 47.47
C THR A 105 -15.27 -40.44 48.86
N ALA A 106 -14.19 -40.93 49.45
CA ALA A 106 -13.65 -40.51 50.73
C ALA A 106 -13.20 -39.02 50.73
N PRO A 107 -13.13 -38.37 51.90
CA PRO A 107 -12.78 -36.95 51.98
C PRO A 107 -11.30 -36.72 51.60
N GLU A 108 -11.09 -35.75 50.73
CA GLU A 108 -9.76 -35.23 50.40
C GLU A 108 -9.07 -34.63 51.66
N PRO A 109 -7.75 -34.80 51.78
CA PRO A 109 -7.00 -34.17 52.87
C PRO A 109 -6.87 -32.66 52.63
N THR A 110 -7.10 -31.88 53.66
CA THR A 110 -6.93 -30.42 53.74
C THR A 110 -5.52 -30.01 53.31
N PRO A 111 -5.38 -28.97 52.51
CA PRO A 111 -4.06 -28.43 52.11
C PRO A 111 -3.35 -27.82 53.34
N PRO A 112 -2.02 -27.92 53.43
CA PRO A 112 -1.25 -27.37 54.54
C PRO A 112 -1.31 -25.83 54.49
N PRO A 113 -1.19 -25.13 55.63
CA PRO A 113 -1.24 -23.67 55.69
C PRO A 113 -0.03 -23.06 54.96
N PRO A 114 -0.18 -21.84 54.38
CA PRO A 114 0.90 -21.18 53.68
C PRO A 114 2.04 -20.85 54.62
N PRO A 115 3.30 -20.93 54.16
CA PRO A 115 4.45 -20.62 55.00
C PRO A 115 4.45 -19.16 55.40
N THR A 116 4.62 -18.90 56.68
CA THR A 116 4.85 -17.61 57.33
C THR A 116 6.09 -16.95 56.69
N LYS A 117 5.93 -15.73 56.24
CA LYS A 117 7.05 -14.89 55.77
C LYS A 117 8.08 -14.71 56.91
N PRO A 118 9.37 -14.94 56.64
CA PRO A 118 10.40 -14.55 57.59
C PRO A 118 10.49 -13.02 57.69
N ALA A 119 10.83 -12.56 58.91
CA ALA A 119 11.04 -11.16 59.20
C ALA A 119 12.18 -10.56 58.36
N PRO A 120 12.16 -9.25 58.06
CA PRO A 120 13.20 -8.61 57.24
C PRO A 120 14.53 -8.63 57.97
N GLU A 121 15.54 -9.24 57.35
CA GLU A 121 16.95 -9.04 57.74
C GLU A 121 17.38 -7.61 57.40
N PRO A 122 18.33 -7.02 58.14
CA PRO A 122 18.80 -5.65 57.91
C PRO A 122 19.49 -5.55 56.55
N GLU A 123 19.18 -4.49 55.82
CA GLU A 123 19.78 -4.14 54.52
C GLU A 123 21.30 -3.91 54.68
N GLU A 124 22.10 -4.82 54.12
CA GLU A 124 23.50 -4.56 53.81
C GLU A 124 23.57 -3.58 52.64
N GLU A 125 24.16 -2.41 52.89
CA GLU A 125 24.49 -1.42 51.85
C GLU A 125 25.43 -2.04 50.81
N LEU A 126 24.92 -2.36 49.62
CA LEU A 126 25.70 -2.76 48.46
C LEU A 126 26.38 -1.56 47.81
N PRO A 127 27.62 -1.71 47.33
CA PRO A 127 28.37 -0.60 46.70
C PRO A 127 27.71 -0.14 45.39
N PRO A 128 27.88 1.14 44.97
CA PRO A 128 27.03 1.84 43.99
C PRO A 128 27.28 1.51 42.51
N ASP A 129 27.78 0.31 42.15
CA ASP A 129 28.22 0.01 40.76
C ASP A 129 27.55 -1.21 40.11
N ARG A 130 26.28 -1.49 40.41
CA ARG A 130 25.49 -2.40 39.56
C ARG A 130 24.11 -1.81 39.24
N VAL A 131 24.09 -0.87 38.32
CA VAL A 131 22.85 -0.41 37.68
C VAL A 131 22.26 -1.55 36.86
N SER A 132 21.11 -2.06 37.27
CA SER A 132 20.40 -3.10 36.52
C SER A 132 19.99 -2.57 35.15
N LEU A 133 20.32 -3.29 34.09
CA LEU A 133 19.98 -2.94 32.70
C LEU A 133 18.49 -2.65 32.49
N LYS A 134 17.63 -3.14 33.38
CA LYS A 134 16.17 -2.89 33.36
C LYS A 134 15.82 -1.48 33.82
N ASN A 135 16.50 -0.94 34.82
CA ASN A 135 16.26 0.42 35.29
C ASN A 135 16.83 1.45 34.29
N LEU A 136 17.96 1.14 33.67
CA LEU A 136 18.51 1.99 32.59
C LEU A 136 17.60 2.13 31.38
N MET A 137 16.78 1.13 31.10
CA MET A 137 15.79 1.20 29.99
C MET A 137 14.55 2.03 30.32
N TYR A 138 14.14 2.13 31.58
CA TYR A 138 12.99 2.95 32.01
C TYR A 138 13.40 4.42 32.21
N ASP A 139 14.55 4.67 32.82
CA ASP A 139 15.06 6.06 33.05
C ASP A 139 15.47 6.75 31.72
N THR A 140 15.94 5.99 30.71
CA THR A 140 16.24 6.55 29.37
C THR A 140 14.99 6.91 28.56
N VAL A 141 13.86 6.28 28.81
CA VAL A 141 12.61 6.62 28.10
C VAL A 141 11.99 7.90 28.70
N ASP A 142 12.02 8.05 30.00
CA ASP A 142 11.45 9.24 30.66
C ASP A 142 12.36 10.47 30.54
N SER A 143 13.68 10.33 30.52
CA SER A 143 14.61 11.43 30.28
C SER A 143 14.62 11.93 28.83
N VAL A 144 14.45 11.04 27.84
CA VAL A 144 14.34 11.42 26.42
C VAL A 144 13.02 12.12 26.12
N LEU A 145 11.97 11.87 26.91
CA LEU A 145 10.68 12.57 26.77
C LEU A 145 10.67 13.96 27.44
N ALA A 146 11.60 14.23 28.37
CA ALA A 146 11.65 15.48 29.11
C ALA A 146 12.61 16.55 28.53
N GLU A 147 13.51 16.20 27.60
CA GLU A 147 14.62 17.06 27.19
C GLU A 147 14.62 17.49 25.71
N ASN A 148 13.62 17.19 24.91
CA ASN A 148 13.56 17.59 23.50
C ASN A 148 12.33 18.42 23.16
N ASP A 149 12.43 19.72 23.42
CA ASP A 149 11.54 20.74 22.86
C ASP A 149 12.05 21.33 21.54
N ASP A 150 13.13 20.76 20.97
CA ASP A 150 13.68 21.13 19.66
C ASP A 150 13.68 19.93 18.70
N GLY A 151 12.62 19.91 17.86
CA GLY A 151 12.32 18.82 16.93
C GLY A 151 13.29 18.66 15.77
N ILE A 152 14.41 17.96 15.95
CA ILE A 152 15.16 17.34 14.87
C ILE A 152 15.61 15.95 15.33
N LEU A 153 14.84 14.92 14.95
CA LEU A 153 15.29 13.53 15.07
C LEU A 153 16.39 13.28 14.03
N GLU A 154 17.64 13.35 14.44
CA GLU A 154 18.74 12.81 13.68
C GLU A 154 18.58 11.28 13.51
N GLU A 155 18.57 10.81 12.27
CA GLU A 155 18.60 9.37 11.99
C GLU A 155 19.85 8.74 12.64
N PRO A 156 19.76 7.54 13.25
CA PRO A 156 20.93 6.89 13.82
C PRO A 156 22.01 6.74 12.75
N PRO A 157 23.27 7.11 13.02
CA PRO A 157 24.33 7.19 12.04
C PRO A 157 24.50 5.85 11.32
N THR A 158 24.54 5.91 10.01
CA THR A 158 24.73 4.75 9.14
C THR A 158 26.11 4.10 9.43
N LEU A 159 26.23 2.80 9.11
CA LEU A 159 27.52 2.08 9.25
C LEU A 159 28.69 2.83 8.58
N ARG A 160 28.41 3.59 7.54
CA ARG A 160 29.37 4.41 6.80
C ARG A 160 29.80 5.65 7.60
N GLU A 161 28.88 6.29 8.29
CA GLU A 161 29.17 7.44 9.15
C GLU A 161 29.95 7.02 10.38
N ARG A 162 29.62 5.87 10.99
CA ARG A 162 30.41 5.27 12.08
C ARG A 162 31.81 4.90 11.63
N LEU A 163 31.98 4.35 10.42
CA LEU A 163 33.29 4.06 9.83
C LEU A 163 34.07 5.35 9.50
N GLN A 164 33.41 6.37 8.99
CA GLN A 164 34.03 7.68 8.75
C GLN A 164 34.43 8.36 10.04
N GLU A 165 33.61 8.28 11.08
CA GLU A 165 33.91 8.80 12.41
C GLU A 165 35.12 8.08 13.04
N LEU A 166 35.18 6.75 12.91
CA LEU A 166 36.34 5.96 13.36
C LEU A 166 37.63 6.29 12.57
N LEU A 167 37.53 6.53 11.26
CA LEU A 167 38.64 6.96 10.43
C LEU A 167 39.07 8.39 10.76
N ASN A 168 38.17 9.27 11.04
CA ASN A 168 38.46 10.65 11.46
C ASN A 168 39.06 10.70 12.86
N ARG A 169 38.62 9.86 13.82
CA ARG A 169 39.24 9.69 15.14
C ARG A 169 40.68 9.15 15.06
N ARG A 170 41.01 8.33 14.06
CA ARG A 170 42.37 7.89 13.76
C ARG A 170 43.25 9.00 13.15
N ARG A 171 42.65 9.89 12.33
CA ARG A 171 43.36 11.03 11.74
C ARG A 171 43.60 12.16 12.74
N SER A 172 42.69 12.43 13.66
CA SER A 172 42.83 13.49 14.68
C SER A 172 43.86 13.16 15.77
N ARG A 173 44.23 11.88 15.97
CA ARG A 173 45.31 11.49 16.89
C ARG A 173 46.73 11.82 16.41
N LYS A 174 46.90 12.34 15.18
CA LYS A 174 48.21 12.64 14.60
C LYS A 174 48.55 14.13 14.41
N LYS A 175 47.76 15.06 14.98
CA LYS A 175 48.08 16.49 14.94
C LYS A 175 48.32 17.04 16.34
N PRO A 176 49.45 17.81 16.58
CA PRO A 176 49.70 18.45 17.86
C PRO A 176 48.70 19.58 18.15
N ARG A 177 48.32 19.70 19.41
CA ARG A 177 47.40 20.74 19.88
C ARG A 177 48.03 22.13 19.79
N PRO A 178 47.40 23.14 19.19
CA PRO A 178 47.75 24.54 19.39
C PRO A 178 47.14 25.05 20.68
N ARG A 179 47.83 26.01 21.31
CA ARG A 179 47.50 26.74 22.54
C ARG A 179 46.30 27.63 22.34
N HIS A 180 45.51 27.75 23.42
CA HIS A 180 44.44 28.72 23.60
C HIS A 180 44.92 30.14 23.37
N ASP A 181 44.28 30.87 22.48
CA ASP A 181 44.09 32.32 22.57
C ASP A 181 42.62 32.64 22.38
N THR A 182 42.10 33.28 23.45
CA THR A 182 40.71 33.72 23.57
C THR A 182 40.52 34.98 22.75
N GLU A 183 39.95 34.85 21.54
CA GLU A 183 39.25 35.95 20.90
C GLU A 183 37.87 35.45 20.46
N GLN A 184 36.85 36.05 21.08
CA GLN A 184 35.46 35.89 20.69
C GLN A 184 35.27 36.54 19.33
N LEU A 185 35.42 35.74 18.28
CA LEU A 185 34.86 36.10 16.97
C LEU A 185 33.37 35.78 16.99
N TRP A 186 32.56 36.80 16.80
CA TRP A 186 31.16 36.68 16.45
C TRP A 186 31.12 35.92 15.11
N GLU A 187 30.81 34.62 15.13
CA GLU A 187 30.47 33.89 13.94
C GLU A 187 29.15 34.48 13.42
N GLU A 188 29.24 35.19 12.28
CA GLU A 188 28.05 35.49 11.49
C GLU A 188 27.34 34.15 11.22
N PRO A 189 26.02 34.05 11.46
CA PRO A 189 25.29 32.85 11.13
C PRO A 189 25.52 32.57 9.64
N GLU A 190 26.11 31.39 9.34
CA GLU A 190 26.23 30.91 7.95
C GLU A 190 24.89 31.16 7.28
N ARG A 191 24.86 32.08 6.31
CA ARG A 191 23.70 32.31 5.46
C ARG A 191 23.44 30.97 4.78
N ARG A 192 22.50 30.19 5.32
CA ARG A 192 21.93 29.05 4.60
C ARG A 192 21.60 29.59 3.21
N ARG A 193 22.23 29.03 2.19
CA ARG A 193 21.83 29.34 0.80
C ARG A 193 20.33 29.18 0.79
N PRO A 194 19.58 30.21 0.36
CA PRO A 194 18.14 30.08 0.25
C PRO A 194 17.88 28.78 -0.53
N GLU A 195 17.14 27.87 0.04
CA GLU A 195 16.64 26.74 -0.71
C GLU A 195 15.97 27.32 -1.95
N PRO A 196 16.29 26.83 -3.15
CA PRO A 196 15.68 27.34 -4.37
C PRO A 196 14.17 27.31 -4.14
N GLU A 197 13.52 28.45 -4.35
CA GLU A 197 12.06 28.56 -4.25
C GLU A 197 11.47 27.39 -5.02
N PRO A 198 10.54 26.62 -4.45
CA PRO A 198 9.95 25.48 -5.14
C PRO A 198 9.35 25.99 -6.45
N GLU A 199 9.75 25.40 -7.56
CA GLU A 199 9.20 25.73 -8.87
C GLU A 199 7.66 25.69 -8.78
N PRO A 200 6.95 26.65 -9.42
CA PRO A 200 5.50 26.66 -9.38
C PRO A 200 4.96 25.32 -9.90
N GLU A 201 4.02 24.73 -9.17
CA GLU A 201 3.44 23.45 -9.57
C GLU A 201 2.68 23.61 -10.90
N PRO A 202 2.81 22.63 -11.81
CA PRO A 202 2.11 22.66 -13.08
C PRO A 202 0.60 22.57 -12.86
N ASP A 203 -0.16 23.20 -13.75
CA ASP A 203 -1.61 23.01 -13.79
C ASP A 203 -1.96 21.53 -13.99
N SER A 204 -2.97 21.05 -13.25
CA SER A 204 -3.39 19.64 -13.25
C SER A 204 -3.76 19.13 -14.64
N ASP A 205 -4.44 19.94 -15.42
CA ASP A 205 -4.84 19.66 -16.80
C ASP A 205 -3.64 19.56 -17.73
N GLU A 206 -2.67 20.46 -17.58
CA GLU A 206 -1.46 20.47 -18.40
C GLU A 206 -0.58 19.25 -18.08
N ALA A 207 -0.36 18.97 -16.81
CA ALA A 207 0.38 17.80 -16.33
C ALA A 207 -0.23 16.48 -16.85
N PHE A 208 -1.56 16.34 -16.76
CA PHE A 208 -2.25 15.17 -17.28
C PHE A 208 -2.12 15.03 -18.80
N ARG A 209 -2.28 16.12 -19.56
CA ARG A 209 -2.14 16.10 -21.04
C ARG A 209 -0.71 15.78 -21.46
N ALA A 210 0.29 16.29 -20.75
CA ALA A 210 1.69 15.98 -21.00
C ALA A 210 1.97 14.48 -20.80
N GLU A 211 1.53 13.90 -19.68
CA GLU A 211 1.74 12.49 -19.39
C GLU A 211 0.94 11.56 -20.32
N LYS A 212 -0.27 11.97 -20.74
CA LYS A 212 -1.05 11.24 -21.75
C LYS A 212 -0.32 11.21 -23.11
N ARG A 213 0.32 12.30 -23.51
CA ARG A 213 1.16 12.35 -24.73
C ARG A 213 2.37 11.43 -24.59
N ARG A 214 3.04 11.45 -23.43
CA ARG A 214 4.19 10.61 -23.13
C ARG A 214 3.84 9.12 -23.20
N VAL A 215 2.75 8.67 -22.57
CA VAL A 215 2.26 7.29 -22.65
C VAL A 215 2.00 6.87 -24.10
N LYS A 216 1.34 7.75 -24.88
CA LYS A 216 1.07 7.46 -26.30
C LYS A 216 2.36 7.30 -27.11
N HIS A 217 3.35 8.17 -26.89
CA HIS A 217 4.66 8.09 -27.53
C HIS A 217 5.40 6.81 -27.14
N THR A 218 5.58 6.54 -25.85
CA THR A 218 6.32 5.38 -25.36
C THR A 218 5.65 4.06 -25.76
N ARG A 219 4.31 4.01 -25.77
CA ARG A 219 3.56 2.83 -26.26
C ARG A 219 3.80 2.57 -27.75
N ARG A 220 3.80 3.61 -28.58
CA ARG A 220 4.13 3.49 -30.02
C ARG A 220 5.56 3.01 -30.20
N ALA A 221 6.52 3.59 -29.47
CA ALA A 221 7.91 3.19 -29.51
C ALA A 221 8.07 1.70 -29.14
N LEU A 222 7.41 1.23 -28.07
CA LEU A 222 7.42 -0.18 -27.66
C LEU A 222 6.82 -1.09 -28.76
N THR A 223 5.69 -0.69 -29.37
CA THR A 223 5.06 -1.46 -30.45
C THR A 223 5.99 -1.60 -31.65
N VAL A 224 6.62 -0.51 -32.08
CA VAL A 224 7.57 -0.54 -33.22
C VAL A 224 8.79 -1.40 -32.87
N LEU A 225 9.31 -1.28 -31.63
CA LEU A 225 10.46 -2.05 -31.16
C LEU A 225 10.17 -3.55 -31.09
N THR A 226 8.91 -3.97 -30.93
CA THR A 226 8.53 -5.39 -30.84
C THR A 226 8.86 -6.16 -32.11
N PHE A 227 8.78 -5.55 -33.31
CA PHE A 227 9.02 -6.23 -34.57
C PHE A 227 10.46 -6.71 -34.75
N PRO A 228 11.50 -5.87 -34.63
CA PRO A 228 12.88 -6.32 -34.76
C PRO A 228 13.29 -7.25 -33.60
N VAL A 229 12.77 -7.05 -32.40
CA VAL A 229 13.03 -7.96 -31.27
C VAL A 229 12.42 -9.35 -31.54
N ALA A 230 11.19 -9.43 -32.05
CA ALA A 230 10.57 -10.69 -32.41
C ALA A 230 11.35 -11.40 -33.56
N ALA A 231 11.84 -10.65 -34.53
CA ALA A 231 12.68 -11.19 -35.60
C ALA A 231 13.99 -11.80 -35.03
N LEU A 232 14.67 -11.12 -34.12
CA LEU A 232 15.89 -11.63 -33.45
C LEU A 232 15.60 -12.87 -32.60
N LEU A 233 14.49 -12.88 -31.86
CA LEU A 233 14.08 -14.04 -31.07
C LEU A 233 13.78 -15.23 -31.94
N ALA A 234 13.03 -15.04 -33.05
CA ALA A 234 12.72 -16.09 -34.01
C ALA A 234 14.03 -16.64 -34.63
N LEU A 235 14.93 -15.77 -35.03
CA LEU A 235 16.23 -16.13 -35.57
C LEU A 235 17.07 -16.97 -34.59
N ALA A 236 17.15 -16.55 -33.32
CA ALA A 236 17.88 -17.28 -32.26
C ALA A 236 17.24 -18.65 -31.97
N ILE A 237 15.91 -18.76 -32.01
CA ILE A 237 15.20 -20.05 -31.83
C ILE A 237 15.40 -20.96 -32.98
N LEU A 238 15.25 -20.50 -34.23
CA LEU A 238 15.42 -21.31 -35.43
C LEU A 238 16.86 -21.79 -35.57
N ASP A 239 17.85 -20.94 -35.31
CA ASP A 239 19.27 -21.32 -35.33
C ASP A 239 19.58 -22.37 -34.25
N GLY A 240 19.11 -22.16 -33.03
CA GLY A 240 19.31 -23.07 -31.89
C GLY A 240 18.62 -24.44 -32.06
N LEU A 241 17.51 -24.51 -32.81
CA LEU A 241 16.80 -25.76 -33.15
C LEU A 241 17.31 -26.43 -34.45
N GLY A 242 18.23 -25.77 -35.16
CA GLY A 242 18.82 -26.32 -36.39
C GLY A 242 17.90 -26.25 -37.62
N TYR A 243 16.85 -25.40 -37.60
CA TYR A 243 15.92 -25.24 -38.73
C TYR A 243 16.38 -24.17 -39.73
N MET A 244 17.64 -23.75 -39.68
CA MET A 244 18.16 -22.73 -40.58
C MET A 244 18.58 -23.31 -41.92
N PRO A 245 18.42 -22.58 -43.06
CA PRO A 245 18.85 -23.02 -44.38
C PRO A 245 20.36 -23.20 -44.44
N ALA A 246 20.82 -24.11 -45.35
CA ALA A 246 22.25 -24.44 -45.50
C ALA A 246 23.13 -23.21 -45.76
N GLN A 247 22.66 -22.25 -46.56
CA GLN A 247 23.36 -20.98 -46.81
C GLN A 247 23.68 -20.17 -45.50
N TRP A 248 22.82 -20.27 -44.50
CA TRP A 248 23.06 -19.67 -43.18
C TRP A 248 24.16 -20.42 -42.43
N LEU A 249 24.16 -21.73 -42.46
CA LEU A 249 25.12 -22.57 -41.74
C LEU A 249 26.52 -22.49 -42.34
N GLU A 250 26.62 -22.36 -43.67
CA GLU A 250 27.87 -22.29 -44.42
C GLU A 250 28.53 -20.92 -44.39
N SER A 251 27.81 -19.84 -44.08
CA SER A 251 28.28 -18.47 -44.17
C SER A 251 28.44 -17.83 -42.79
N PRO A 252 29.65 -17.80 -42.20
CA PRO A 252 29.90 -17.16 -40.90
C PRO A 252 29.61 -15.67 -40.92
N LEU A 253 29.75 -14.99 -42.06
CA LEU A 253 29.41 -13.60 -42.24
C LEU A 253 27.91 -13.30 -42.06
N LEU A 254 27.02 -14.15 -42.59
CA LEU A 254 25.58 -13.99 -42.41
C LEU A 254 25.17 -14.19 -40.96
N ARG A 255 25.76 -15.18 -40.28
CA ARG A 255 25.48 -15.47 -38.87
C ARG A 255 25.89 -14.35 -37.95
N ALA A 256 26.95 -13.58 -38.27
CA ALA A 256 27.43 -12.44 -37.49
C ALA A 256 26.68 -11.15 -37.85
N TYR A 257 26.63 -10.76 -39.14
CA TYR A 257 26.15 -9.44 -39.54
C TYR A 257 24.63 -9.27 -39.47
N VAL A 258 23.83 -10.31 -39.80
CA VAL A 258 22.36 -10.19 -39.85
C VAL A 258 21.80 -9.92 -38.42
N PRO A 259 22.15 -10.69 -37.37
CA PRO A 259 21.69 -10.36 -36.02
C PRO A 259 22.15 -9.02 -35.54
N CYS A 260 23.43 -8.65 -35.82
CA CYS A 260 23.99 -7.37 -35.40
C CYS A 260 23.33 -6.17 -36.12
N GLY A 261 23.03 -6.33 -37.42
CA GLY A 261 22.32 -5.30 -38.17
C GLY A 261 20.89 -5.05 -37.64
N ILE A 262 20.16 -6.13 -37.35
CA ILE A 262 18.82 -6.02 -36.72
C ILE A 262 18.93 -5.43 -35.29
N LEU A 263 19.95 -5.82 -34.52
CA LEU A 263 20.21 -5.25 -33.19
C LEU A 263 20.51 -3.74 -33.26
N LEU A 264 21.31 -3.31 -34.25
CA LEU A 264 21.60 -1.88 -34.45
C LEU A 264 20.32 -1.10 -34.76
N ILE A 265 19.46 -1.62 -35.62
CA ILE A 265 18.13 -1.03 -35.89
C ILE A 265 17.31 -0.96 -34.59
N THR A 266 17.30 -2.05 -33.80
CA THR A 266 16.62 -2.11 -32.49
C THR A 266 17.14 -1.03 -31.55
N ALA A 267 18.46 -0.86 -31.45
CA ALA A 267 19.08 0.15 -30.62
C ALA A 267 18.74 1.58 -31.06
N LEU A 268 18.69 1.87 -32.37
CA LEU A 268 18.26 3.17 -32.90
C LEU A 268 16.79 3.47 -32.58
N LEU A 269 15.92 2.48 -32.65
CA LEU A 269 14.50 2.61 -32.29
C LEU A 269 14.28 2.77 -30.77
N ALA A 270 15.20 2.31 -29.96
CA ALA A 270 15.17 2.44 -28.49
C ALA A 270 15.67 3.78 -27.96
N ALA A 271 15.46 4.88 -28.70
CA ALA A 271 15.97 6.22 -28.38
C ALA A 271 15.54 6.71 -26.97
N ASP A 272 14.37 6.33 -26.50
CA ASP A 272 13.89 6.70 -25.15
C ASP A 272 14.73 6.02 -24.04
N VAL A 273 15.18 4.79 -24.26
CA VAL A 273 16.08 4.07 -23.35
C VAL A 273 17.45 4.77 -23.30
N TRP A 274 17.95 5.24 -24.45
CA TRP A 274 19.20 6.01 -24.51
C TRP A 274 19.10 7.31 -23.72
N LYS A 275 18.05 8.11 -23.95
CA LYS A 275 17.81 9.36 -23.21
C LYS A 275 17.77 9.12 -21.70
N HIS A 276 17.09 8.04 -21.29
CA HIS A 276 16.98 7.68 -19.88
C HIS A 276 18.35 7.26 -19.28
N ALA A 277 19.09 6.41 -19.97
CA ALA A 277 20.40 5.96 -19.52
C ALA A 277 21.43 7.13 -19.45
N ILE A 278 21.41 8.05 -20.42
CA ILE A 278 22.25 9.24 -20.40
C ILE A 278 21.87 10.17 -19.25
N GLY A 279 20.56 10.31 -18.95
CA GLY A 279 20.08 11.06 -17.79
C GLY A 279 20.63 10.50 -16.47
N GLU A 280 20.53 9.16 -16.27
CA GLU A 280 21.10 8.47 -15.10
C GLU A 280 22.63 8.63 -15.00
N LEU A 281 23.33 8.58 -16.13
CA LEU A 281 24.79 8.77 -16.15
C LEU A 281 25.18 10.19 -15.71
N LYS A 282 24.42 11.22 -16.11
CA LYS A 282 24.63 12.61 -15.65
C LYS A 282 24.48 12.74 -14.14
N GLU A 283 23.58 11.99 -13.55
CA GLU A 283 23.37 11.88 -12.10
C GLU A 283 24.42 10.97 -11.41
N ARG A 284 25.39 10.45 -12.16
CA ARG A 284 26.42 9.49 -11.71
C ARG A 284 25.85 8.16 -11.18
N HIS A 285 24.73 7.73 -11.73
CA HIS A 285 24.10 6.46 -11.39
C HIS A 285 24.25 5.46 -12.54
N VAL A 286 24.73 4.26 -12.21
CA VAL A 286 24.80 3.14 -13.16
C VAL A 286 23.65 2.19 -12.86
N ALA A 287 22.61 2.23 -13.68
CA ALA A 287 21.46 1.35 -13.57
C ALA A 287 21.38 0.36 -14.75
N SER A 288 20.31 -0.44 -14.79
CA SER A 288 20.10 -1.46 -15.81
C SER A 288 20.07 -0.90 -17.24
N ALA A 289 19.55 0.31 -17.44
CA ALA A 289 19.48 0.95 -18.75
C ALA A 289 20.86 1.20 -19.34
N LEU A 290 21.82 1.68 -18.55
CA LEU A 290 23.21 1.87 -19.00
C LEU A 290 23.88 0.52 -19.28
N GLY A 291 23.62 -0.51 -18.44
CA GLY A 291 24.11 -1.86 -18.65
C GLY A 291 23.61 -2.48 -19.96
N SER A 292 22.33 -2.26 -20.30
CA SER A 292 21.73 -2.76 -21.54
C SER A 292 22.35 -2.12 -22.78
N LEU A 293 22.70 -0.83 -22.69
CA LEU A 293 23.42 -0.14 -23.77
C LEU A 293 24.85 -0.64 -23.92
N LEU A 294 25.57 -0.86 -22.80
CA LEU A 294 26.90 -1.44 -22.81
C LEU A 294 26.91 -2.84 -23.45
N LEU A 295 25.96 -3.69 -23.04
CA LEU A 295 25.80 -5.01 -23.66
C LEU A 295 25.54 -4.91 -25.15
N THR A 296 24.64 -4.03 -25.58
CA THR A 296 24.33 -3.81 -27.01
C THR A 296 25.56 -3.41 -27.80
N LEU A 297 26.36 -2.47 -27.27
CA LEU A 297 27.59 -2.03 -27.91
C LEU A 297 28.61 -3.20 -28.05
N ILE A 298 28.81 -3.98 -26.98
CA ILE A 298 29.77 -5.09 -26.99
C ILE A 298 29.33 -6.19 -27.94
N VAL A 299 28.02 -6.52 -28.00
CA VAL A 299 27.49 -7.53 -28.92
C VAL A 299 27.65 -7.10 -30.38
N VAL A 300 27.45 -5.81 -30.68
CA VAL A 300 27.69 -5.29 -32.04
C VAL A 300 29.19 -5.35 -32.39
N LEU A 301 30.08 -4.96 -31.47
CA LEU A 301 31.53 -5.08 -31.66
C LEU A 301 31.97 -6.53 -31.83
N ASP A 302 31.43 -7.48 -31.05
CA ASP A 302 31.65 -8.92 -31.19
C ASP A 302 31.26 -9.41 -32.59
N GLY A 303 30.10 -9.02 -33.10
CA GLY A 303 29.68 -9.38 -34.45
C GLY A 303 30.57 -8.80 -35.54
N VAL A 304 31.07 -7.58 -35.41
CA VAL A 304 32.00 -6.98 -36.37
C VAL A 304 33.37 -7.70 -36.36
N VAL A 305 33.91 -8.00 -35.17
CA VAL A 305 35.19 -8.68 -35.03
C VAL A 305 35.10 -10.15 -35.46
N SER A 306 34.03 -10.87 -35.12
CA SER A 306 33.80 -12.26 -35.53
C SER A 306 33.69 -12.42 -37.05
N ALA A 307 33.22 -11.41 -37.72
CA ALA A 307 33.15 -11.42 -39.19
C ALA A 307 34.52 -11.15 -39.86
N ALA A 308 35.41 -10.36 -39.18
CA ALA A 308 36.73 -10.05 -39.68
C ALA A 308 37.74 -11.21 -39.45
N VAL A 309 37.54 -12.00 -38.39
CA VAL A 309 38.35 -13.16 -38.02
C VAL A 309 37.47 -14.39 -37.98
N PRO A 310 37.29 -15.13 -39.09
CA PRO A 310 36.42 -16.30 -39.16
C PRO A 310 36.99 -17.44 -38.32
N GLN A 311 36.75 -17.39 -37.04
CA GLN A 311 36.88 -18.48 -36.09
C GLN A 311 35.54 -19.11 -35.84
N ASP A 312 35.52 -20.41 -35.47
CA ASP A 312 34.35 -21.23 -35.18
C ASP A 312 33.03 -20.47 -35.10
N SER A 313 32.16 -20.64 -36.06
CA SER A 313 30.96 -19.89 -36.31
C SER A 313 30.04 -19.80 -35.06
N HIS A 314 30.19 -18.74 -34.26
CA HIS A 314 29.26 -18.44 -33.19
C HIS A 314 28.27 -17.34 -33.58
N VAL A 315 27.05 -17.43 -33.04
CA VAL A 315 26.03 -16.41 -33.22
C VAL A 315 26.14 -15.42 -32.06
N PRO A 316 26.21 -14.10 -32.36
CA PRO A 316 26.20 -13.07 -31.32
C PRO A 316 24.95 -13.09 -30.44
N PHE A 317 25.05 -12.68 -29.17
CA PHE A 317 23.91 -12.60 -28.24
C PHE A 317 22.94 -11.44 -28.52
N ALA A 318 22.71 -11.14 -29.81
CA ALA A 318 21.88 -10.02 -30.27
C ALA A 318 20.42 -10.11 -29.79
N ALA A 319 19.85 -11.32 -29.76
CA ALA A 319 18.47 -11.55 -29.32
C ALA A 319 18.27 -11.21 -27.82
N THR A 320 19.24 -11.55 -26.97
CA THR A 320 19.20 -11.24 -25.54
C THR A 320 19.36 -9.74 -25.27
N ALA A 321 20.28 -9.07 -25.97
CA ALA A 321 20.50 -7.64 -25.90
C ALA A 321 19.25 -6.85 -26.34
N ALA A 322 18.66 -7.25 -27.49
CA ALA A 322 17.45 -6.65 -27.99
C ALA A 322 16.25 -6.84 -27.05
N LEU A 323 16.11 -8.04 -26.47
CA LEU A 323 15.04 -8.31 -25.50
C LEU A 323 15.22 -7.46 -24.22
N LEU A 324 16.46 -7.24 -23.76
CA LEU A 324 16.74 -6.38 -22.62
C LEU A 324 16.37 -4.91 -22.93
N LEU A 325 16.68 -4.38 -24.12
CA LEU A 325 16.25 -3.06 -24.56
C LEU A 325 14.72 -2.95 -24.59
N TRP A 326 14.02 -4.00 -25.05
CA TRP A 326 12.57 -4.06 -25.04
C TRP A 326 11.98 -4.05 -23.62
N MET A 327 12.59 -4.77 -22.69
CA MET A 327 12.19 -4.77 -21.27
C MET A 327 12.39 -3.40 -20.61
N GLU A 328 13.49 -2.70 -20.94
CA GLU A 328 13.72 -1.33 -20.49
C GLU A 328 12.64 -0.38 -21.03
N GLN A 329 12.34 -0.45 -22.35
CA GLN A 329 11.28 0.36 -22.96
C GLN A 329 9.92 0.07 -22.33
N TRP A 330 9.63 -1.20 -22.02
CA TRP A 330 8.39 -1.58 -21.34
C TRP A 330 8.34 -1.01 -19.91
N SER A 331 9.46 -1.00 -19.18
CA SER A 331 9.52 -0.39 -17.85
C SER A 331 9.20 1.11 -17.87
N LEU A 332 9.68 1.83 -18.90
CA LEU A 332 9.36 3.25 -19.10
C LEU A 332 7.87 3.47 -19.35
N LEU A 333 7.24 2.62 -20.17
CA LEU A 333 5.80 2.67 -20.41
C LEU A 333 5.00 2.45 -19.12
N LEU A 334 5.33 1.43 -18.32
CA LEU A 334 4.64 1.14 -17.06
C LEU A 334 4.71 2.30 -16.06
N ARG A 335 5.85 2.98 -15.99
CA ARG A 335 6.01 4.18 -15.15
C ARG A 335 5.16 5.33 -15.64
N ALA A 336 5.15 5.58 -16.95
CA ALA A 336 4.32 6.62 -17.56
C ALA A 336 2.82 6.31 -17.38
N GLU A 337 2.39 5.05 -17.51
CA GLU A 337 1.01 4.64 -17.24
C GLU A 337 0.59 4.87 -15.79
N ALA A 338 1.45 4.50 -14.83
CA ALA A 338 1.19 4.73 -13.41
C ALA A 338 1.06 6.22 -13.07
N ARG A 339 1.92 7.08 -13.64
CA ARG A 339 1.82 8.54 -13.49
C ARG A 339 0.54 9.09 -14.13
N ARG A 340 0.23 8.66 -15.34
CA ARG A 340 -0.99 9.09 -16.03
C ARG A 340 -2.23 8.78 -15.20
N GLU A 341 -2.32 7.58 -14.60
CA GLU A 341 -3.46 7.19 -13.77
C GLU A 341 -3.57 8.06 -12.52
N ALA A 342 -2.45 8.38 -11.86
CA ALA A 342 -2.42 9.30 -10.72
C ALA A 342 -2.87 10.71 -11.13
N PHE A 343 -2.33 11.25 -12.22
CA PHE A 343 -2.67 12.60 -12.70
C PHE A 343 -4.10 12.68 -13.23
N GLN A 344 -4.62 11.60 -13.81
CA GLN A 344 -6.02 11.53 -14.20
C GLN A 344 -6.95 11.64 -13.00
N LEU A 345 -6.64 10.95 -11.90
CA LEU A 345 -7.44 11.02 -10.66
C LEU A 345 -7.43 12.44 -10.09
N VAL A 346 -6.26 13.09 -10.05
CA VAL A 346 -6.11 14.47 -9.58
C VAL A 346 -6.85 15.46 -10.49
N ASN A 347 -6.74 15.29 -11.80
CA ASN A 347 -7.36 16.19 -12.78
C ASN A 347 -8.90 16.13 -12.72
N VAL A 348 -9.46 14.93 -12.55
CA VAL A 348 -10.92 14.74 -12.43
C VAL A 348 -11.44 15.16 -11.07
N GLY A 349 -10.69 14.90 -10.00
CA GLY A 349 -11.10 15.14 -8.62
C GLY A 349 -10.82 16.55 -8.10
N GLY A 350 -9.99 17.34 -8.80
CA GLY A 350 -9.52 18.66 -8.34
C GLY A 350 -8.67 18.58 -7.08
N GLU A 351 -8.80 19.56 -6.18
CA GLU A 351 -8.10 19.50 -4.90
C GLU A 351 -8.57 18.30 -4.07
N PRO A 352 -7.66 17.45 -3.58
CA PRO A 352 -8.04 16.27 -2.82
C PRO A 352 -8.61 16.68 -1.46
N PRO A 353 -9.74 16.08 -1.03
CA PRO A 353 -10.27 16.33 0.31
C PRO A 353 -9.31 15.85 1.41
N TYR A 354 -8.48 14.84 1.11
CA TYR A 354 -7.54 14.28 2.06
C TYR A 354 -6.21 13.92 1.39
N VAL A 355 -5.14 13.99 2.20
CA VAL A 355 -3.80 13.49 1.84
C VAL A 355 -3.30 12.53 2.92
N ALA A 356 -2.56 11.51 2.49
CA ALA A 356 -1.83 10.64 3.41
C ALA A 356 -0.42 11.17 3.61
N SER A 357 -0.07 11.45 4.85
CA SER A 357 1.27 11.84 5.31
C SER A 357 1.75 10.87 6.39
N VAL A 358 3.02 10.96 6.74
CA VAL A 358 3.61 10.16 7.82
C VAL A 358 4.11 11.12 8.90
N THR A 359 3.57 10.96 10.09
CA THR A 359 3.98 11.67 11.31
C THR A 359 4.60 10.66 12.29
N ASP A 360 5.10 11.13 13.42
CA ASP A 360 5.66 10.26 14.47
C ASP A 360 4.64 9.25 15.01
N ALA A 361 3.36 9.62 15.04
CA ALA A 361 2.27 8.74 15.43
C ALA A 361 1.91 7.66 14.39
N GLY A 362 2.44 7.75 13.16
CA GLY A 362 2.18 6.81 12.09
C GLY A 362 1.65 7.45 10.81
N VAL A 363 0.97 6.67 9.99
CA VAL A 363 0.29 7.16 8.79
C VAL A 363 -0.95 7.92 9.19
N CYS A 364 -1.05 9.15 8.73
CA CYS A 364 -2.13 10.10 9.01
C CYS A 364 -2.89 10.46 7.74
N LYS A 365 -4.18 10.73 7.89
CA LYS A 365 -5.06 11.26 6.86
C LYS A 365 -5.41 12.69 7.20
N GLN A 366 -4.71 13.66 6.60
CA GLN A 366 -4.88 15.09 6.84
C GLN A 366 -5.78 15.73 5.80
N LYS A 367 -6.25 16.97 6.06
CA LYS A 367 -6.93 17.76 5.02
C LYS A 367 -6.02 17.96 3.82
N GLY A 368 -6.56 17.80 2.62
CA GLY A 368 -5.81 17.73 1.41
C GLY A 368 -5.34 19.08 0.87
N ARG A 369 -4.15 19.07 0.27
CA ARG A 369 -3.64 20.08 -0.64
C ARG A 369 -2.76 19.40 -1.68
N LEU A 370 -2.80 19.84 -2.91
CA LEU A 370 -1.97 19.28 -3.99
C LEU A 370 -0.50 19.68 -3.90
N SER A 371 -0.21 20.72 -3.12
CA SER A 371 1.16 21.26 -2.97
C SER A 371 2.17 20.17 -2.66
N GLY A 372 3.22 20.07 -3.47
CA GLY A 372 4.28 19.05 -3.36
C GLY A 372 3.97 17.69 -4.01
N PHE A 373 2.76 17.44 -4.50
CA PHE A 373 2.39 16.16 -5.11
C PHE A 373 3.18 15.85 -6.39
N TYR A 374 3.27 16.82 -7.31
CA TYR A 374 3.97 16.66 -8.57
C TYR A 374 5.48 16.54 -8.35
N HIS A 375 6.06 17.34 -7.46
CA HIS A 375 7.48 17.25 -7.09
C HIS A 375 7.84 15.90 -6.48
N MET A 376 6.96 15.33 -5.62
CA MET A 376 7.16 13.99 -5.08
C MET A 376 7.11 12.92 -6.17
N THR A 377 6.25 13.11 -7.18
CA THR A 377 6.13 12.15 -8.30
C THR A 377 7.38 12.16 -9.20
N ASP A 378 8.11 13.26 -9.28
CA ASP A 378 9.34 13.38 -10.07
C ASP A 378 10.60 12.88 -9.36
N LYS A 379 10.53 12.66 -8.05
CA LYS A 379 11.66 12.09 -7.30
C LYS A 379 12.06 10.71 -7.84
N PRO A 380 13.38 10.42 -7.89
CA PRO A 380 13.86 9.13 -8.38
C PRO A 380 13.37 7.97 -7.51
N ASP A 381 13.13 6.82 -8.14
CA ASP A 381 12.67 5.60 -7.48
C ASP A 381 13.66 5.11 -6.42
N PRO A 382 13.34 5.08 -5.13
CA PRO A 382 14.22 4.56 -4.09
C PRO A 382 14.58 3.08 -4.26
N ALA A 383 13.78 2.33 -5.02
CA ALA A 383 14.05 0.94 -5.37
C ALA A 383 15.33 0.78 -6.19
N ARG A 384 15.74 1.82 -6.92
CA ARG A 384 16.94 1.83 -7.76
C ARG A 384 18.25 1.92 -6.97
N ARG A 385 18.23 2.33 -5.69
CA ARG A 385 19.48 2.44 -4.88
C ARG A 385 20.30 1.16 -4.89
N TRP A 386 19.69 -0.03 -4.83
CA TRP A 386 20.38 -1.30 -4.91
C TRP A 386 21.00 -1.56 -6.29
N GLN A 387 20.33 -1.13 -7.36
CA GLN A 387 20.85 -1.24 -8.73
C GLN A 387 22.11 -0.41 -8.89
N TRP A 388 22.19 0.78 -8.31
CA TRP A 388 23.35 1.67 -8.40
C TRP A 388 24.65 1.08 -7.80
N TYR A 389 24.54 0.11 -6.90
CA TYR A 389 25.70 -0.58 -6.31
C TYR A 389 25.94 -1.95 -6.94
N LEU A 390 24.88 -2.76 -7.09
CA LEU A 390 25.01 -4.15 -7.51
C LEU A 390 25.21 -4.28 -9.02
N THR A 391 24.60 -3.41 -9.84
CA THR A 391 24.80 -3.48 -11.31
C THR A 391 26.24 -3.20 -11.70
N PRO A 392 26.90 -2.09 -11.29
CA PRO A 392 28.32 -1.89 -11.64
C PRO A 392 29.24 -2.97 -11.04
N LEU A 393 28.90 -3.52 -9.86
CA LEU A 393 29.66 -4.64 -9.29
C LEU A 393 29.60 -5.89 -10.17
N LEU A 394 28.42 -6.26 -10.67
CA LEU A 394 28.25 -7.42 -11.56
C LEU A 394 28.88 -7.18 -12.94
N LEU A 395 28.76 -5.97 -13.48
CA LEU A 395 29.41 -5.62 -14.75
C LEU A 395 30.93 -5.69 -14.65
N SER A 396 31.49 -5.18 -13.56
CA SER A 396 32.96 -5.28 -13.32
C SER A 396 33.38 -6.73 -13.09
N ALA A 397 32.62 -7.52 -12.32
CA ALA A 397 32.85 -8.94 -12.13
C ALA A 397 32.82 -9.72 -13.46
N ALA A 398 31.80 -9.46 -14.31
CA ALA A 398 31.69 -10.04 -15.64
C ALA A 398 32.93 -9.76 -16.50
N THR A 399 33.43 -8.51 -16.47
CA THR A 399 34.61 -8.10 -17.20
C THR A 399 35.89 -8.82 -16.70
N VAL A 400 36.08 -8.85 -15.37
CA VAL A 400 37.22 -9.51 -14.75
C VAL A 400 37.22 -11.02 -15.03
N LEU A 401 36.07 -11.68 -14.85
CA LEU A 401 35.95 -13.13 -15.11
C LEU A 401 36.22 -13.47 -16.58
N SER A 402 35.73 -12.63 -17.52
CA SER A 402 36.01 -12.80 -18.95
C SER A 402 37.50 -12.70 -19.25
N ALA A 403 38.19 -11.71 -18.67
CA ALA A 403 39.65 -11.54 -18.82
C ALA A 403 40.43 -12.73 -18.24
N VAL A 404 40.05 -13.20 -17.04
CA VAL A 404 40.68 -14.35 -16.38
C VAL A 404 40.54 -15.61 -17.25
N VAL A 405 39.32 -15.91 -17.76
CA VAL A 405 39.11 -17.07 -18.61
C VAL A 405 39.93 -17.00 -19.90
N CYS A 406 39.91 -15.85 -20.58
CA CYS A 406 40.63 -15.70 -21.85
C CYS A 406 42.17 -15.75 -21.69
N LEU A 407 42.68 -15.20 -20.58
CA LEU A 407 44.12 -15.31 -20.25
C LEU A 407 44.51 -16.74 -19.88
N SER A 408 43.71 -17.45 -19.06
CA SER A 408 43.99 -18.82 -18.63
C SER A 408 43.94 -19.81 -19.79
N ASN A 409 42.95 -19.65 -20.69
CA ASN A 409 42.74 -20.56 -21.81
C ASN A 409 43.49 -20.10 -23.10
N GLN A 410 44.25 -19.02 -23.03
CA GLN A 410 44.99 -18.43 -24.18
C GLN A 410 44.09 -18.14 -25.39
N CYS A 411 42.81 -17.72 -25.14
CA CYS A 411 41.81 -17.50 -26.17
C CYS A 411 41.37 -16.02 -26.26
N MET A 412 42.35 -15.08 -26.28
CA MET A 412 42.09 -13.64 -26.31
C MET A 412 41.29 -13.21 -27.57
N GLU A 413 41.38 -13.96 -28.67
CA GLU A 413 40.60 -13.70 -29.89
C GLU A 413 39.11 -13.79 -29.66
N ARG A 414 38.64 -14.60 -28.68
CA ARG A 414 37.25 -14.78 -28.31
C ARG A 414 36.83 -13.88 -27.14
N PHE A 415 37.65 -12.93 -26.73
CA PHE A 415 37.40 -12.13 -25.55
C PHE A 415 36.04 -11.38 -25.62
N LEU A 416 35.74 -10.76 -26.75
CA LEU A 416 34.48 -10.01 -26.93
C LEU A 416 33.26 -10.91 -26.78
N TRP A 417 33.30 -12.11 -27.35
CA TRP A 417 32.20 -13.06 -27.25
C TRP A 417 32.04 -13.59 -25.81
N VAL A 418 33.11 -13.98 -25.16
CA VAL A 418 33.11 -14.42 -23.75
C VAL A 418 32.60 -13.28 -22.86
N TRP A 419 33.03 -12.06 -23.11
CA TRP A 419 32.57 -10.88 -22.37
C TRP A 419 31.09 -10.59 -22.61
N SER A 420 30.59 -10.65 -23.83
CA SER A 420 29.19 -10.50 -24.15
C SER A 420 28.33 -11.57 -23.48
N ALA A 421 28.79 -12.83 -23.39
CA ALA A 421 28.12 -13.91 -22.68
C ALA A 421 28.00 -13.64 -21.18
N HIS A 422 29.09 -13.25 -20.51
CA HIS A 422 29.09 -12.91 -19.09
C HIS A 422 28.22 -11.68 -18.79
N LEU A 423 28.25 -10.64 -19.63
CA LEU A 423 27.41 -9.46 -19.49
C LEU A 423 25.92 -9.78 -19.66
N THR A 424 25.59 -10.68 -20.59
CA THR A 424 24.21 -11.13 -20.82
C THR A 424 23.58 -11.71 -19.55
N VAL A 425 24.29 -12.53 -18.79
CA VAL A 425 23.78 -13.10 -17.53
C VAL A 425 23.91 -12.16 -16.34
N ALA A 426 24.88 -11.23 -16.37
CA ALA A 426 25.04 -10.21 -15.35
C ALA A 426 23.89 -9.18 -15.33
N LEU A 427 23.15 -9.07 -16.45
CA LEU A 427 22.02 -8.17 -16.64
C LEU A 427 20.70 -8.96 -16.79
N PRO A 428 20.04 -9.34 -15.68
CA PRO A 428 18.83 -10.14 -15.74
C PRO A 428 17.68 -9.37 -16.42
N LEU A 429 16.98 -10.02 -17.35
CA LEU A 429 15.86 -9.45 -18.12
C LEU A 429 14.74 -8.85 -17.26
N SER A 430 14.54 -9.39 -16.07
CA SER A 430 13.48 -8.95 -15.17
C SER A 430 13.82 -7.70 -14.37
N LEU A 431 15.09 -7.27 -14.34
CA LEU A 431 15.55 -6.17 -13.48
C LEU A 431 14.81 -4.85 -13.74
N PRO A 432 14.58 -4.40 -14.98
CA PRO A 432 13.82 -3.19 -15.29
C PRO A 432 12.37 -3.23 -14.77
N LEU A 433 11.78 -4.42 -14.73
CA LEU A 433 10.37 -4.64 -14.37
C LEU A 433 10.15 -4.83 -12.88
N THR A 434 11.18 -5.12 -12.08
CA THR A 434 11.05 -5.45 -10.64
C THR A 434 10.33 -4.39 -9.82
N ALA A 435 10.51 -3.11 -10.16
CA ALA A 435 9.83 -1.99 -9.49
C ALA A 435 8.66 -1.44 -10.32
N ALA A 436 8.83 -1.29 -11.64
CA ALA A 436 7.86 -0.65 -12.50
C ALA A 436 6.52 -1.40 -12.58
N LEU A 437 6.57 -2.73 -12.75
CA LEU A 437 5.36 -3.55 -12.92
C LEU A 437 4.53 -3.67 -11.63
N PRO A 438 5.12 -4.00 -10.43
CA PRO A 438 4.33 -4.01 -9.20
C PRO A 438 3.79 -2.64 -8.83
N PHE A 439 4.54 -1.55 -9.10
CA PHE A 439 4.09 -0.19 -8.83
C PHE A 439 2.89 0.19 -9.70
N GLN A 440 2.95 -0.04 -11.02
CA GLN A 440 1.84 0.23 -11.92
C GLN A 440 0.58 -0.55 -11.52
N ARG A 441 0.73 -1.85 -11.18
CA ARG A 441 -0.40 -2.68 -10.72
C ARG A 441 -1.02 -2.19 -9.41
N LEU A 442 -0.19 -1.72 -8.48
CA LEU A 442 -0.67 -1.13 -7.24
C LEU A 442 -1.39 0.20 -7.51
N GLN A 443 -0.75 1.08 -8.28
CA GLN A 443 -1.31 2.40 -8.62
C GLN A 443 -2.68 2.27 -9.28
N HIS A 444 -2.79 1.36 -10.26
CA HIS A 444 -4.06 1.05 -10.92
C HIS A 444 -5.16 0.63 -9.92
N ARG A 445 -4.84 -0.24 -8.97
CA ARG A 445 -5.80 -0.63 -7.93
C ARG A 445 -6.19 0.54 -7.03
N LEU A 446 -5.21 1.33 -6.59
CA LEU A 446 -5.45 2.46 -5.69
C LEU A 446 -6.31 3.55 -6.37
N THR A 447 -6.09 3.82 -7.66
CA THR A 447 -6.89 4.81 -8.41
C THR A 447 -8.34 4.37 -8.56
N GLN A 448 -8.61 3.08 -8.74
CA GLN A 448 -9.98 2.54 -8.68
C GLN A 448 -10.60 2.71 -7.29
N GLY A 449 -9.79 2.62 -6.22
CA GLY A 449 -10.19 2.90 -4.83
C GLY A 449 -10.37 4.39 -4.52
N GLY A 450 -10.05 5.31 -5.44
CA GLY A 450 -10.10 6.76 -5.24
C GLY A 450 -8.92 7.29 -4.45
N SER A 451 -7.75 6.63 -4.50
CA SER A 451 -6.50 7.10 -3.94
C SER A 451 -5.35 6.95 -4.94
N ALA A 452 -4.31 7.77 -4.81
CA ALA A 452 -3.12 7.66 -5.66
C ALA A 452 -1.87 8.01 -4.87
N LEU A 453 -0.80 7.23 -5.06
CA LEU A 453 0.53 7.52 -4.52
C LEU A 453 1.18 8.68 -5.29
N ALA A 454 1.88 9.54 -4.58
CA ALA A 454 2.72 10.57 -5.17
C ALA A 454 4.02 9.95 -5.73
N GLY A 455 3.90 9.27 -6.86
CA GLY A 455 4.96 8.49 -7.45
C GLY A 455 5.42 7.30 -6.60
N TYR A 456 6.48 6.63 -7.02
CA TYR A 456 7.08 5.56 -6.22
C TYR A 456 7.69 6.10 -4.92
N ALA A 457 8.18 7.34 -4.94
CA ALA A 457 8.80 7.99 -3.78
C ALA A 457 7.82 8.18 -2.60
N GLY A 458 6.51 8.26 -2.85
CA GLY A 458 5.49 8.32 -1.81
C GLY A 458 5.29 7.01 -1.03
N ALA A 459 5.66 5.85 -1.59
CA ALA A 459 5.41 4.55 -0.96
C ALA A 459 6.35 4.19 0.21
N PRO A 460 7.67 4.45 0.20
CA PRO A 460 8.58 4.08 1.27
C PRO A 460 8.25 4.63 2.65
N PRO A 461 7.89 5.92 2.83
CA PRO A 461 7.47 6.44 4.12
C PRO A 461 6.27 5.66 4.68
N LEU A 462 5.19 5.52 3.88
CA LEU A 462 3.99 4.78 4.24
C LEU A 462 4.27 3.31 4.57
N SER A 463 5.23 2.69 3.89
CA SER A 463 5.60 1.29 4.08
C SER A 463 6.33 1.00 5.40
N ARG A 464 7.01 1.99 5.98
CA ARG A 464 7.79 1.86 7.22
C ARG A 464 6.92 1.99 8.46
N ALA A 465 5.87 2.79 8.39
CA ALA A 465 4.98 3.03 9.51
C ALA A 465 4.31 1.74 9.98
N ARG A 466 4.24 1.54 11.29
CA ARG A 466 3.59 0.39 11.94
C ARG A 466 2.21 0.72 12.47
N GLN A 467 1.89 1.98 12.53
CA GLN A 467 0.68 2.54 13.10
C GLN A 467 -0.07 3.34 12.03
N LEU A 468 -1.38 3.39 12.16
CA LEU A 468 -2.25 4.15 11.28
C LEU A 468 -3.23 4.91 12.17
N VAL A 469 -3.19 6.22 12.09
CA VAL A 469 -4.07 7.09 12.87
C VAL A 469 -5.45 7.08 12.25
N VAL A 470 -6.46 6.86 13.08
CA VAL A 470 -7.85 6.64 12.66
C VAL A 470 -8.75 7.56 13.45
N THR A 471 -9.55 8.34 12.75
CA THR A 471 -10.54 9.25 13.34
C THR A 471 -11.90 8.56 13.50
N GLU A 472 -12.83 9.24 14.16
CA GLU A 472 -14.22 8.76 14.28
C GLU A 472 -14.88 8.62 12.91
N ASN A 473 -14.68 9.58 12.00
CA ASN A 473 -15.23 9.58 10.64
C ASN A 473 -14.66 8.44 9.78
N ASP A 474 -13.43 8.00 10.04
CA ASP A 474 -12.85 6.85 9.35
C ASP A 474 -13.50 5.53 9.79
N LEU A 475 -13.83 5.40 11.09
CA LEU A 475 -14.45 4.21 11.67
C LEU A 475 -15.95 4.14 11.41
N PHE A 476 -16.60 5.27 11.50
CA PHE A 476 -18.04 5.41 11.33
C PHE A 476 -18.32 6.57 10.35
N PRO A 477 -18.21 6.33 9.03
CA PRO A 477 -18.46 7.35 8.01
C PRO A 477 -19.87 7.93 8.11
N THR A 478 -20.07 9.07 7.47
CA THR A 478 -21.37 9.75 7.39
C THR A 478 -22.51 8.78 7.04
N GLY A 479 -23.61 8.82 7.78
CA GLY A 479 -24.75 7.92 7.61
C GLY A 479 -24.66 6.59 8.39
N THR A 480 -23.51 6.22 8.99
CA THR A 480 -23.39 5.00 9.82
C THR A 480 -23.67 5.24 11.31
N VAL A 481 -23.78 6.49 11.72
CA VAL A 481 -24.16 6.89 13.08
C VAL A 481 -25.56 7.50 13.01
N ALA A 482 -26.47 6.97 13.79
CA ALA A 482 -27.87 7.41 13.81
C ALA A 482 -28.37 7.67 15.23
N PHE A 483 -29.26 8.62 15.34
CA PHE A 483 -30.02 8.86 16.56
C PHE A 483 -31.09 7.76 16.72
N ASN A 484 -31.13 7.08 17.87
CA ASN A 484 -32.07 6.00 18.11
C ASN A 484 -33.15 6.37 19.16
N GLY A 485 -33.18 7.63 19.55
CA GLY A 485 -34.11 8.18 20.53
C GLY A 485 -33.41 8.81 21.73
N TYR A 486 -34.18 9.53 22.52
CA TYR A 486 -33.67 10.18 23.73
C TYR A 486 -34.76 10.22 24.82
N LYS A 487 -34.31 10.36 26.06
CA LYS A 487 -35.17 10.53 27.25
C LYS A 487 -34.67 11.72 28.06
N VAL A 488 -35.55 12.63 28.34
CA VAL A 488 -35.30 13.83 29.14
C VAL A 488 -35.89 13.63 30.55
N TYR A 489 -35.20 14.12 31.56
CA TYR A 489 -35.58 14.03 32.97
C TYR A 489 -35.73 15.45 33.56
N GLY A 490 -36.94 15.85 33.87
CA GLY A 490 -37.23 17.05 34.63
C GLY A 490 -37.04 18.43 33.97
N GLU A 491 -36.48 18.48 32.77
CA GLU A 491 -36.12 19.71 32.06
C GLU A 491 -36.81 19.79 30.70
N GLU A 492 -36.84 21.00 30.09
CA GLU A 492 -37.41 21.22 28.77
C GLU A 492 -36.61 20.53 27.68
N ARG A 493 -37.29 19.82 26.76
CA ARG A 493 -36.60 19.04 25.67
C ARG A 493 -35.70 19.89 24.83
N VAL A 494 -36.15 21.09 24.45
CA VAL A 494 -35.40 22.02 23.58
C VAL A 494 -34.14 22.49 24.31
N LYS A 495 -34.19 22.76 25.63
CA LYS A 495 -33.05 23.13 26.45
C LYS A 495 -32.01 22.01 26.44
N MET A 496 -32.42 20.75 26.67
CA MET A 496 -31.51 19.61 26.71
C MET A 496 -30.83 19.35 25.35
N LEU A 497 -31.59 19.42 24.25
CA LEU A 497 -31.03 19.30 22.91
C LEU A 497 -30.11 20.47 22.53
N SER A 498 -30.46 21.70 22.95
CA SER A 498 -29.65 22.90 22.74
C SER A 498 -28.29 22.78 23.43
N TYR A 499 -28.28 22.29 24.68
CA TYR A 499 -27.06 22.09 25.45
C TYR A 499 -26.21 20.94 24.87
N ALA A 500 -26.82 19.81 24.52
CA ALA A 500 -26.14 18.70 23.89
C ALA A 500 -25.53 19.07 22.53
N ALA A 501 -26.28 19.84 21.72
CA ALA A 501 -25.78 20.34 20.43
C ALA A 501 -24.62 21.33 20.61
N GLY A 502 -24.73 22.26 21.59
CA GLY A 502 -23.66 23.19 21.93
C GLY A 502 -22.38 22.47 22.38
N MET A 503 -22.50 21.54 23.33
CA MET A 503 -21.37 20.74 23.83
C MET A 503 -20.72 19.89 22.71
N ALA A 504 -21.51 19.23 21.87
CA ALA A 504 -21.02 18.45 20.75
C ALA A 504 -20.33 19.32 19.69
N GLN A 505 -20.84 20.53 19.45
CA GLN A 505 -20.25 21.49 18.52
C GLN A 505 -18.94 22.06 19.06
N ALA A 506 -18.90 22.49 20.30
CA ALA A 506 -17.69 23.01 20.95
C ALA A 506 -16.59 21.94 21.04
N ALA A 507 -16.96 20.67 21.28
CA ALA A 507 -16.03 19.54 21.28
C ALA A 507 -15.60 19.09 19.88
N HIS A 508 -16.08 19.69 18.81
CA HIS A 508 -15.87 19.23 17.41
C HIS A 508 -16.17 17.73 17.24
N SER A 509 -17.20 17.25 17.92
CA SER A 509 -17.58 15.84 17.90
C SER A 509 -18.29 15.47 16.60
N GLN A 510 -18.05 14.25 16.10
CA GLN A 510 -18.81 13.66 14.99
C GLN A 510 -20.33 13.66 15.22
N LEU A 511 -20.78 13.71 16.48
CA LEU A 511 -22.19 13.73 16.83
C LEU A 511 -22.85 15.12 16.64
N SER A 512 -22.06 16.18 16.45
CA SER A 512 -22.58 17.55 16.31
C SER A 512 -23.63 17.69 15.20
N PRO A 513 -23.46 17.16 13.98
CA PRO A 513 -24.50 17.23 12.95
C PRO A 513 -25.81 16.56 13.35
N LEU A 514 -25.74 15.42 14.06
CA LEU A 514 -26.91 14.67 14.51
C LEU A 514 -27.72 15.46 15.57
N PHE A 515 -27.04 16.02 16.56
CA PHE A 515 -27.70 16.86 17.56
C PHE A 515 -28.28 18.13 16.96
N ARG A 516 -27.58 18.77 16.01
CA ARG A 516 -28.09 19.96 15.32
C ARG A 516 -29.35 19.64 14.47
N GLN A 517 -29.32 18.52 13.76
CA GLN A 517 -30.49 18.07 12.97
C GLN A 517 -31.69 17.82 13.85
N GLN A 518 -31.50 17.14 14.99
CA GLN A 518 -32.62 16.89 15.93
C GLN A 518 -33.11 18.17 16.59
N LEU A 519 -32.20 19.09 16.94
CA LEU A 519 -32.54 20.37 17.52
C LEU A 519 -33.30 21.27 16.52
N ALA A 520 -32.89 21.27 15.26
CA ALA A 520 -33.60 22.02 14.20
C ALA A 520 -35.02 21.50 13.98
N ALA A 521 -35.25 20.18 14.10
CA ALA A 521 -36.59 19.59 14.04
C ALA A 521 -37.52 20.05 15.19
N GLU A 522 -36.95 20.41 16.34
CA GLU A 522 -37.67 20.97 17.50
C GLU A 522 -37.68 22.52 17.52
N GLY A 523 -37.15 23.17 16.47
CA GLY A 523 -37.11 24.64 16.33
C GLY A 523 -36.14 25.38 17.24
N GLY A 524 -35.13 24.68 17.79
CA GLY A 524 -34.17 25.25 18.73
C GLY A 524 -32.83 25.65 18.08
N PHE A 525 -32.01 26.40 18.85
CA PHE A 525 -30.64 26.79 18.45
C PHE A 525 -29.62 26.23 19.43
N SER A 526 -28.40 25.87 18.95
CA SER A 526 -27.32 25.37 19.79
C SER A 526 -26.86 26.44 20.76
N ALA A 527 -26.68 26.03 22.03
CA ALA A 527 -26.17 26.92 23.08
C ALA A 527 -24.69 27.20 22.90
N ARG A 528 -24.25 28.40 23.29
CA ARG A 528 -22.82 28.75 23.39
C ARG A 528 -22.27 28.09 24.64
N VAL A 529 -21.09 27.45 24.48
CA VAL A 529 -20.37 26.79 25.58
C VAL A 529 -19.13 27.57 25.89
N ASP A 530 -18.94 27.85 27.14
CA ASP A 530 -17.74 28.48 27.68
C ASP A 530 -16.94 27.45 28.53
N ASP A 531 -15.61 27.60 28.62
CA ASP A 531 -14.69 26.75 29.42
C ASP A 531 -14.85 25.24 29.21
N LEU A 532 -14.82 24.81 27.93
CA LEU A 532 -14.91 23.38 27.58
C LEU A 532 -13.66 22.62 28.02
N ARG A 533 -13.84 21.54 28.77
CA ARG A 533 -12.76 20.63 29.21
C ARG A 533 -13.06 19.20 28.87
N PHE A 534 -12.04 18.52 28.32
CA PHE A 534 -12.10 17.08 28.03
C PHE A 534 -11.62 16.28 29.24
N CYS A 535 -12.33 15.22 29.57
CA CYS A 535 -12.02 14.33 30.69
C CYS A 535 -11.58 12.94 30.22
N GLU A 536 -10.60 12.35 30.92
CA GLU A 536 -10.04 11.03 30.58
C GLU A 536 -11.08 9.90 30.62
N GLU A 537 -12.09 10.02 31.45
CA GLU A 537 -13.16 9.04 31.63
C GLU A 537 -14.15 9.01 30.45
N GLY A 538 -13.88 9.77 29.40
CA GLY A 538 -14.68 9.76 28.16
C GLY A 538 -15.90 10.65 28.20
N GLY A 539 -15.72 11.89 28.63
CA GLY A 539 -16.71 12.95 28.61
C GLY A 539 -16.09 14.33 28.47
N VAL A 540 -16.94 15.32 28.37
CA VAL A 540 -16.62 16.75 28.33
C VAL A 540 -17.43 17.50 29.36
N THR A 541 -16.85 18.53 29.97
CA THR A 541 -17.53 19.48 30.86
C THR A 541 -17.39 20.88 30.30
N GLY A 542 -18.35 21.73 30.53
CA GLY A 542 -18.31 23.13 30.09
C GLY A 542 -19.38 23.93 30.82
N MET A 543 -19.33 25.24 30.66
CA MET A 543 -20.33 26.14 31.23
C MET A 543 -21.28 26.66 30.15
N ILE A 544 -22.58 26.62 30.42
CA ILE A 544 -23.64 27.16 29.54
C ILE A 544 -24.54 28.03 30.39
N ARG A 545 -24.61 29.31 30.11
CA ARG A 545 -25.47 30.27 30.84
C ARG A 545 -25.24 30.25 32.38
N GLY A 546 -24.04 29.95 32.84
CA GLY A 546 -23.72 29.86 34.26
C GLY A 546 -23.99 28.50 34.93
N GLU A 547 -24.60 27.54 34.19
CA GLU A 547 -24.82 26.17 34.64
C GLU A 547 -23.62 25.28 34.24
N THR A 548 -23.19 24.38 35.12
CA THR A 548 -22.13 23.39 34.77
C THR A 548 -22.74 22.22 34.05
N VAL A 549 -22.37 22.07 32.80
CA VAL A 549 -22.90 21.00 31.94
C VAL A 549 -21.84 19.92 31.71
N ALA A 550 -22.19 18.67 31.97
CA ALA A 550 -21.35 17.50 31.73
C ALA A 550 -22.01 16.62 30.67
N MET A 551 -21.25 16.22 29.64
CA MET A 551 -21.73 15.35 28.58
C MET A 551 -20.75 14.20 28.33
N GLY A 552 -21.19 12.93 28.31
CA GLY A 552 -20.30 11.82 28.08
C GLY A 552 -20.93 10.44 28.28
N SER A 553 -20.06 9.44 28.48
CA SER A 553 -20.47 8.05 28.67
C SER A 553 -21.08 7.80 30.07
N ALA A 554 -21.79 6.67 30.26
CA ALA A 554 -22.28 6.28 31.58
C ALA A 554 -21.15 6.12 32.62
N TYR A 555 -19.98 5.67 32.19
CA TYR A 555 -18.80 5.58 33.06
C TYR A 555 -18.35 6.95 33.54
N PHE A 556 -18.26 7.92 32.64
CA PHE A 556 -17.92 9.30 32.95
C PHE A 556 -18.91 9.90 33.96
N MET A 557 -20.24 9.76 33.74
CA MET A 557 -21.27 10.26 34.66
C MET A 557 -21.15 9.71 36.08
N ARG A 558 -20.87 8.40 36.19
CA ARG A 558 -20.62 7.78 37.50
C ARG A 558 -19.40 8.37 38.21
N LYS A 559 -18.33 8.70 37.48
CA LYS A 559 -17.14 9.36 38.00
C LYS A 559 -17.44 10.79 38.47
N GLN A 560 -18.32 11.48 37.77
CA GLN A 560 -18.84 12.80 38.15
C GLN A 560 -19.89 12.73 39.27
N LYS A 561 -20.13 11.55 39.87
CA LYS A 561 -21.09 11.31 40.93
C LYS A 561 -22.56 11.63 40.55
N VAL A 562 -22.89 11.64 39.26
CA VAL A 562 -24.25 11.79 38.74
C VAL A 562 -25.03 10.50 38.98
N ALA A 563 -26.20 10.59 39.63
CA ALA A 563 -27.09 9.46 39.87
C ALA A 563 -27.68 8.97 38.54
N LEU A 564 -27.43 7.71 38.19
CA LEU A 564 -27.98 7.08 36.99
C LEU A 564 -29.07 6.07 37.37
N PRO A 565 -30.13 5.91 36.57
CA PRO A 565 -31.16 4.87 36.80
C PRO A 565 -30.53 3.46 36.85
N HIS A 566 -30.99 2.61 37.78
CA HIS A 566 -30.41 1.28 38.05
C HIS A 566 -30.57 0.29 36.89
N ASP A 567 -31.62 0.43 36.06
CA ASP A 567 -31.98 -0.50 34.99
C ASP A 567 -31.37 -0.20 33.61
N LEU A 568 -30.36 0.68 33.56
CA LEU A 568 -29.76 1.12 32.30
C LEU A 568 -28.84 0.04 31.70
N LYS A 569 -29.40 -0.73 30.75
CA LYS A 569 -28.65 -1.67 29.89
C LYS A 569 -28.10 -1.01 28.60
N LEU A 570 -27.95 0.32 28.60
CA LEU A 570 -27.48 1.09 27.44
C LEU A 570 -25.96 1.00 27.31
N GLN A 571 -25.49 0.46 26.18
CA GLN A 571 -24.06 0.29 25.89
C GLN A 571 -23.46 1.47 25.10
N THR A 572 -24.30 2.25 24.40
CA THR A 572 -23.89 3.38 23.54
C THR A 572 -24.84 4.56 23.78
N GLY A 573 -24.84 5.07 25.00
CA GLY A 573 -25.58 6.27 25.39
C GLY A 573 -24.65 7.47 25.56
N VAL A 574 -25.12 8.64 25.17
CA VAL A 574 -24.56 9.94 25.57
C VAL A 574 -25.47 10.50 26.65
N PHE A 575 -24.89 10.78 27.79
CA PHE A 575 -25.58 11.32 28.95
C PHE A 575 -25.27 12.80 29.07
N LEU A 576 -26.25 13.59 29.40
CA LEU A 576 -26.14 15.01 29.71
C LEU A 576 -26.57 15.25 31.15
N ALA A 577 -25.75 15.91 31.93
CA ALA A 577 -26.07 16.32 33.27
C ALA A 577 -25.84 17.84 33.43
N ILE A 578 -26.67 18.50 34.21
CA ILE A 578 -26.59 19.90 34.53
C ILE A 578 -26.44 19.98 36.06
N ASP A 579 -25.43 20.72 36.57
CA ASP A 579 -25.10 20.89 37.97
C ASP A 579 -25.12 19.58 38.78
N GLY A 580 -24.63 18.50 38.15
CA GLY A 580 -24.55 17.17 38.78
C GLY A 580 -25.85 16.37 38.75
N VAL A 581 -26.93 16.89 38.17
CA VAL A 581 -28.22 16.19 38.01
C VAL A 581 -28.37 15.70 36.57
N LEU A 582 -28.82 14.44 36.38
CA LEU A 582 -29.09 13.88 35.07
C LEU A 582 -30.26 14.57 34.36
N GLY A 583 -29.97 15.29 33.28
CA GLY A 583 -30.98 16.00 32.47
C GLY A 583 -31.46 15.19 31.27
N ALA A 584 -30.60 14.48 30.56
CA ALA A 584 -31.01 13.71 29.40
C ALA A 584 -30.13 12.50 29.09
N ILE A 585 -30.71 11.51 28.43
CA ILE A 585 -29.98 10.35 27.87
C ILE A 585 -30.30 10.25 26.39
N PHE A 586 -29.27 10.28 25.56
CA PHE A 586 -29.37 10.14 24.11
C PHE A 586 -28.81 8.78 23.67
N VAL A 587 -29.60 8.01 22.93
CA VAL A 587 -29.21 6.69 22.45
C VAL A 587 -28.66 6.80 21.04
N ILE A 588 -27.37 6.52 20.87
CA ILE A 588 -26.68 6.59 19.58
C ILE A 588 -26.49 5.17 19.05
N LYS A 589 -26.88 4.94 17.80
CA LYS A 589 -26.72 3.67 17.10
C LYS A 589 -25.52 3.77 16.14
N TYR A 590 -24.46 3.02 16.42
CA TYR A 590 -23.32 2.86 15.54
C TYR A 590 -23.52 1.62 14.67
N GLN A 591 -23.53 1.78 13.35
CA GLN A 591 -23.65 0.69 12.38
C GLN A 591 -22.28 0.40 11.77
N PRO A 592 -21.79 -0.86 11.81
CA PRO A 592 -20.52 -1.21 11.19
C PRO A 592 -20.66 -1.20 9.67
N SER A 593 -19.76 -0.49 8.98
CA SER A 593 -19.63 -0.50 7.53
C SER A 593 -18.80 -1.69 7.07
N ARG A 594 -19.18 -2.35 5.98
CA ARG A 594 -18.39 -3.47 5.38
C ARG A 594 -17.00 -3.04 4.98
N ASN A 595 -16.84 -1.82 4.45
CA ASN A 595 -15.55 -1.27 4.03
C ASN A 595 -14.59 -1.09 5.22
N VAL A 596 -15.11 -0.61 6.36
CA VAL A 596 -14.31 -0.45 7.59
C VAL A 596 -13.96 -1.81 8.20
N ASP A 597 -14.90 -2.76 8.22
CA ASP A 597 -14.64 -4.13 8.68
C ASP A 597 -13.53 -4.78 7.84
N TRP A 598 -13.61 -4.67 6.52
CA TRP A 598 -12.56 -5.15 5.63
C TRP A 598 -11.21 -4.47 5.93
N ALA A 599 -11.18 -3.13 6.08
CA ALA A 599 -9.97 -2.37 6.35
C ALA A 599 -9.31 -2.80 7.66
N LEU A 600 -10.08 -2.95 8.74
CA LEU A 600 -9.57 -3.40 10.04
C LEU A 600 -9.01 -4.83 9.98
N ARG A 601 -9.67 -5.75 9.25
CA ARG A 601 -9.16 -7.12 9.02
C ARG A 601 -7.87 -7.11 8.20
N ALA A 602 -7.82 -6.30 7.16
CA ALA A 602 -6.64 -6.15 6.30
C ALA A 602 -5.45 -5.54 7.07
N MET A 603 -5.68 -4.50 7.88
CA MET A 603 -4.69 -3.91 8.76
C MET A 603 -4.12 -4.93 9.75
N ARG A 604 -4.99 -5.72 10.41
CA ARG A 604 -4.57 -6.77 11.33
C ARG A 604 -3.67 -7.81 10.64
N ARG A 605 -4.04 -8.29 9.44
CA ARG A 605 -3.22 -9.24 8.65
C ARG A 605 -1.88 -8.63 8.24
N ALA A 606 -1.85 -7.34 7.92
CA ALA A 606 -0.64 -6.62 7.55
C ALA A 606 0.22 -6.21 8.75
N GLY A 607 -0.22 -6.43 9.98
CA GLY A 607 0.49 -6.02 11.19
C GLY A 607 0.53 -4.49 11.40
N LEU A 608 -0.49 -3.77 10.89
CA LEU A 608 -0.73 -2.36 11.16
C LEU A 608 -1.66 -2.22 12.36
N ARG A 609 -1.28 -1.38 13.32
CA ARG A 609 -2.09 -1.10 14.51
C ARG A 609 -2.83 0.23 14.33
N PRO A 610 -4.16 0.27 14.50
CA PRO A 610 -4.87 1.54 14.54
C PRO A 610 -4.56 2.31 15.82
N VAL A 611 -4.32 3.61 15.68
CA VAL A 611 -4.22 4.58 16.79
C VAL A 611 -5.48 5.41 16.76
N LEU A 612 -6.25 5.40 17.83
CA LEU A 612 -7.55 6.07 17.89
C LEU A 612 -7.38 7.55 18.22
N ALA A 613 -7.50 8.43 17.23
CA ALA A 613 -7.56 9.88 17.36
C ALA A 613 -9.02 10.32 17.46
N VAL A 614 -9.68 9.95 18.55
CA VAL A 614 -11.12 10.16 18.76
C VAL A 614 -11.37 11.17 19.87
N ARG A 615 -12.31 12.08 19.64
CA ARG A 615 -12.74 13.10 20.60
C ARG A 615 -13.89 12.61 21.48
N SER A 616 -14.74 11.72 20.92
CA SER A 616 -15.87 11.15 21.65
C SER A 616 -15.43 10.05 22.63
N GLY A 617 -15.91 10.10 23.86
CA GLY A 617 -15.69 9.04 24.83
C GLY A 617 -16.43 7.72 24.54
N ASN A 618 -17.34 7.70 23.55
CA ASN A 618 -18.08 6.51 23.19
C ASN A 618 -17.31 5.57 22.25
N VAL A 619 -16.38 6.11 21.44
CA VAL A 619 -15.58 5.31 20.48
C VAL A 619 -14.36 4.76 21.21
N THR A 620 -14.52 3.58 21.76
CA THR A 620 -13.48 2.89 22.56
C THR A 620 -13.03 1.60 21.88
N PRO A 621 -11.86 1.04 22.23
CA PRO A 621 -11.44 -0.28 21.78
C PRO A 621 -12.49 -1.38 22.02
N GLY A 622 -13.23 -1.29 23.13
CA GLY A 622 -14.32 -2.21 23.45
C GLY A 622 -15.51 -2.09 22.49
N LEU A 623 -15.85 -0.86 22.06
CA LEU A 623 -16.90 -0.66 21.05
C LEU A 623 -16.47 -1.27 19.71
N LEU A 624 -15.24 -1.03 19.26
CA LEU A 624 -14.72 -1.60 18.01
C LEU A 624 -14.76 -3.12 18.03
N LYS A 625 -14.28 -3.75 19.10
CA LYS A 625 -14.32 -5.21 19.24
C LYS A 625 -15.75 -5.76 19.16
N ARG A 626 -16.72 -5.09 19.79
CA ARG A 626 -18.14 -5.52 19.78
C ARG A 626 -18.80 -5.34 18.42
N LYS A 627 -18.55 -4.19 17.75
CA LYS A 627 -19.21 -3.85 16.49
C LYS A 627 -18.63 -4.58 15.28
N PHE A 628 -17.31 -4.77 15.22
CA PHE A 628 -16.63 -5.41 14.11
C PHE A 628 -16.21 -6.87 14.39
N GLY A 629 -16.37 -7.37 15.63
CA GLY A 629 -15.97 -8.74 15.97
C GLY A 629 -14.46 -9.01 15.84
N ILE A 630 -13.63 -7.97 15.81
CA ILE A 630 -12.21 -8.06 15.53
C ILE A 630 -11.41 -7.45 16.67
N ASP A 631 -10.43 -8.19 17.19
CA ASP A 631 -9.45 -7.64 18.10
C ASP A 631 -8.23 -7.13 17.31
N CYS A 632 -8.25 -5.85 16.93
CA CYS A 632 -7.15 -5.18 16.23
C CYS A 632 -6.08 -4.66 17.19
N LYS A 633 -6.25 -4.82 18.51
CA LYS A 633 -5.41 -4.22 19.57
C LYS A 633 -5.12 -2.75 19.28
N PRO A 634 -6.17 -1.92 19.13
CA PRO A 634 -5.97 -0.51 18.84
C PRO A 634 -5.26 0.18 19.99
N LEU A 635 -4.37 1.11 19.67
CA LEU A 635 -3.78 2.01 20.65
C LEU A 635 -4.82 3.08 21.00
N TYR A 636 -5.01 3.31 22.28
CA TYR A 636 -5.93 4.31 22.81
C TYR A 636 -5.15 5.25 23.75
N PRO A 637 -4.55 6.32 23.19
CA PRO A 637 -3.76 7.27 23.97
C PRO A 637 -4.61 8.02 25.01
N ASN A 638 -3.96 8.77 25.90
CA ASN A 638 -4.63 9.70 26.81
C ASN A 638 -5.38 10.80 26.05
N VAL A 639 -6.27 11.52 26.69
CA VAL A 639 -7.14 12.52 26.05
C VAL A 639 -6.34 13.60 25.34
N SER A 640 -5.32 14.16 25.98
CA SER A 640 -4.49 15.20 25.39
C SER A 640 -3.82 14.75 24.09
N ALA A 641 -3.24 13.56 24.07
CA ALA A 641 -2.63 13.00 22.85
C ALA A 641 -3.68 12.69 21.77
N ARG A 642 -4.88 12.20 22.13
CA ARG A 642 -5.97 11.98 21.17
C ARG A 642 -6.45 13.27 20.52
N LEU A 643 -6.57 14.33 21.30
CA LEU A 643 -6.95 15.65 20.82
C LEU A 643 -5.88 16.22 19.91
N ALA A 644 -4.62 16.22 20.34
CA ALA A 644 -3.49 16.67 19.52
C ALA A 644 -3.43 15.90 18.17
N LEU A 645 -3.60 14.57 18.18
CA LEU A 645 -3.66 13.79 16.97
C LEU A 645 -4.87 14.15 16.10
N SER A 646 -6.04 14.40 16.71
CA SER A 646 -7.24 14.83 15.97
C SER A 646 -7.03 16.21 15.34
N ASP A 647 -6.37 17.14 16.05
CA ASP A 647 -6.05 18.48 15.54
C ASP A 647 -5.07 18.41 14.36
N VAL A 648 -4.06 17.54 14.44
CA VAL A 648 -3.14 17.29 13.32
C VAL A 648 -3.88 16.79 12.08
N MET A 649 -4.95 15.97 12.24
CA MET A 649 -5.76 15.51 11.11
C MET A 649 -6.57 16.65 10.44
N GLU A 650 -6.94 17.67 11.19
CA GLU A 650 -7.66 18.84 10.70
C GLU A 650 -6.74 19.87 10.04
N GLN A 651 -5.45 19.80 10.29
CA GLN A 651 -4.43 20.65 9.65
C GLN A 651 -4.21 20.24 8.19
N GLN A 652 -3.77 21.18 7.37
CA GLN A 652 -3.40 20.91 5.98
C GLN A 652 -2.08 20.12 5.95
N GLY A 653 -2.08 19.01 5.23
CA GLY A 653 -0.88 18.19 5.07
C GLY A 653 0.09 18.81 4.08
N GLU A 654 1.33 18.98 4.51
CA GLU A 654 2.45 19.36 3.66
C GLU A 654 3.06 18.11 3.02
N ALA A 655 3.53 18.22 1.76
CA ALA A 655 4.21 17.15 1.01
C ALA A 655 3.49 15.77 1.03
N PRO A 656 2.38 15.61 0.32
CA PRO A 656 1.56 14.40 0.34
C PRO A 656 2.32 13.18 -0.19
N ASN A 657 2.32 12.08 0.59
CA ASN A 657 2.80 10.77 0.11
C ASN A 657 1.75 10.09 -0.80
N ALA A 658 0.49 10.39 -0.59
CA ALA A 658 -0.63 9.95 -1.42
C ALA A 658 -1.80 10.92 -1.28
N VAL A 659 -2.62 11.01 -2.32
CA VAL A 659 -3.90 11.74 -2.33
C VAL A 659 -5.05 10.77 -2.16
N ILE A 660 -6.12 11.20 -1.46
CA ILE A 660 -7.29 10.38 -1.16
C ILE A 660 -8.56 11.18 -1.42
N TYR A 661 -9.41 10.70 -2.32
CA TYR A 661 -10.66 11.35 -2.74
C TYR A 661 -11.91 10.73 -2.10
N ARG A 662 -11.77 9.59 -1.42
CA ARG A 662 -12.90 8.93 -0.75
C ARG A 662 -12.79 9.02 0.76
N GLU A 663 -13.95 9.16 1.40
CA GLU A 663 -14.07 9.11 2.86
C GLU A 663 -13.88 7.69 3.42
N GLY A 664 -13.66 7.62 4.73
CA GLY A 664 -13.55 6.38 5.49
C GLY A 664 -12.13 5.81 5.54
N LEU A 665 -12.02 4.70 6.24
CA LEU A 665 -10.75 4.04 6.56
C LEU A 665 -10.15 3.25 5.38
N MET A 666 -11.01 2.73 4.48
CA MET A 666 -10.58 1.78 3.44
C MET A 666 -9.49 2.34 2.51
N PRO A 667 -9.62 3.55 1.90
CA PRO A 667 -8.60 4.05 0.97
C PRO A 667 -7.25 4.28 1.65
N LEU A 668 -7.26 4.79 2.88
CA LEU A 668 -6.03 4.99 3.68
C LEU A 668 -5.36 3.66 4.02
N ALA A 669 -6.15 2.67 4.44
CA ALA A 669 -5.65 1.33 4.74
C ALA A 669 -5.08 0.64 3.49
N GLU A 670 -5.75 0.73 2.33
CA GLU A 670 -5.25 0.19 1.06
C GLU A 670 -3.94 0.83 0.65
N THR A 671 -3.81 2.14 0.79
CA THR A 671 -2.59 2.88 0.46
C THR A 671 -1.42 2.46 1.36
N ALA A 672 -1.62 2.35 2.67
CA ALA A 672 -0.59 1.94 3.62
C ALA A 672 -0.19 0.46 3.44
N ILE A 673 -1.17 -0.45 3.32
CA ILE A 673 -0.94 -1.89 3.13
C ILE A 673 -0.29 -2.15 1.77
N GLY A 674 -0.80 -1.50 0.71
CA GLY A 674 -0.28 -1.58 -0.65
C GLY A 674 1.18 -1.16 -0.72
N SER A 675 1.54 -0.03 -0.09
CA SER A 675 2.92 0.45 0.01
C SER A 675 3.85 -0.55 0.71
N ARG A 676 3.40 -1.20 1.79
CA ARG A 676 4.16 -2.26 2.48
C ARG A 676 4.38 -3.48 1.60
N ARG A 677 3.35 -3.93 0.90
CA ARG A 677 3.45 -5.06 -0.04
C ARG A 677 4.33 -4.73 -1.23
N LEU A 678 4.17 -3.54 -1.79
CA LEU A 678 5.04 -3.06 -2.87
C LEU A 678 6.52 -3.17 -2.46
N ARG A 679 6.87 -2.62 -1.30
CA ARG A 679 8.24 -2.70 -0.77
C ARG A 679 8.73 -4.14 -0.62
N SER A 680 7.89 -5.04 -0.11
CA SER A 680 8.25 -6.46 0.06
C SER A 680 8.45 -7.14 -1.29
N VAL A 681 7.51 -6.98 -2.22
CA VAL A 681 7.56 -7.58 -3.56
C VAL A 681 8.77 -7.10 -4.35
N VAL A 682 9.01 -5.78 -4.36
CA VAL A 682 10.16 -5.19 -5.07
C VAL A 682 11.46 -5.66 -4.46
N ARG A 683 11.59 -5.69 -3.13
CA ARG A 683 12.81 -6.20 -2.47
C ARG A 683 13.07 -7.66 -2.80
N THR A 684 12.06 -8.52 -2.70
CA THR A 684 12.19 -9.95 -3.01
C THR A 684 12.48 -10.16 -4.50
N GLY A 685 11.81 -9.44 -5.39
CA GLY A 685 12.06 -9.50 -6.84
C GLY A 685 13.48 -9.07 -7.20
N THR A 686 13.96 -7.96 -6.61
CA THR A 686 15.35 -7.49 -6.82
C THR A 686 16.38 -8.52 -6.34
N TRP A 687 16.18 -9.09 -5.15
CA TRP A 687 17.06 -10.16 -4.65
C TRP A 687 17.08 -11.38 -5.56
N LEU A 688 15.89 -11.79 -6.05
CA LEU A 688 15.78 -12.92 -6.97
C LEU A 688 16.51 -12.66 -8.30
N CYS A 689 16.39 -11.44 -8.85
CA CYS A 689 17.11 -11.04 -10.06
C CYS A 689 18.62 -11.12 -9.89
N TYR A 690 19.16 -10.56 -8.81
CA TYR A 690 20.59 -10.59 -8.57
C TYR A 690 21.13 -11.98 -8.20
N ALA A 691 20.33 -12.79 -7.50
CA ALA A 691 20.66 -14.20 -7.29
C ALA A 691 20.78 -14.96 -8.62
N GLY A 692 19.82 -14.74 -9.55
CA GLY A 692 19.87 -15.29 -10.89
C GLY A 692 21.11 -14.83 -11.69
N ALA A 693 21.44 -13.54 -11.59
CA ALA A 693 22.64 -13.00 -12.23
C ALA A 693 23.95 -13.63 -11.69
N VAL A 694 24.07 -13.80 -10.38
CA VAL A 694 25.24 -14.44 -9.77
C VAL A 694 25.34 -15.92 -10.19
N VAL A 695 24.23 -16.66 -10.13
CA VAL A 695 24.21 -18.07 -10.58
C VAL A 695 24.57 -18.17 -12.06
N GLY A 696 23.99 -17.30 -12.91
CA GLY A 696 24.31 -17.24 -14.34
C GLY A 696 25.78 -16.93 -14.59
N LEU A 697 26.33 -15.95 -13.87
CA LEU A 697 27.73 -15.55 -14.02
C LEU A 697 28.70 -16.69 -13.63
N LEU A 698 28.42 -17.39 -12.53
CA LEU A 698 29.20 -18.55 -12.11
C LEU A 698 29.09 -19.71 -13.10
N LEU A 699 27.88 -19.99 -13.61
CA LEU A 699 27.66 -21.04 -14.60
C LEU A 699 28.37 -20.72 -15.92
N THR A 700 28.22 -19.50 -16.42
CA THR A 700 28.88 -19.04 -17.66
C THR A 700 30.42 -19.08 -17.51
N TYR A 701 30.92 -18.63 -16.35
CA TYR A 701 32.35 -18.72 -16.03
C TYR A 701 32.83 -20.17 -16.06
N TYR A 702 32.13 -21.10 -15.42
CA TYR A 702 32.45 -22.52 -15.42
C TYR A 702 32.47 -23.09 -16.86
N LEU A 703 31.41 -22.86 -17.63
CA LEU A 703 31.32 -23.37 -19.01
C LEU A 703 32.39 -22.81 -19.94
N THR A 704 32.76 -21.53 -19.79
CA THR A 704 33.82 -20.90 -20.58
C THR A 704 35.21 -21.35 -20.11
N SER A 705 35.41 -21.59 -18.82
CA SER A 705 36.71 -22.08 -18.30
C SER A 705 37.02 -23.51 -18.74
N VAL A 706 36.00 -24.37 -18.87
CA VAL A 706 36.13 -25.76 -19.38
C VAL A 706 36.17 -25.83 -20.93
N GLY A 707 35.91 -24.70 -21.61
CA GLY A 707 35.92 -24.64 -23.07
C GLY A 707 34.65 -25.19 -23.73
N SER A 708 33.56 -25.36 -22.95
CA SER A 708 32.26 -25.84 -23.46
C SER A 708 31.46 -24.74 -24.17
N TYR A 709 32.05 -24.11 -25.18
CA TYR A 709 31.45 -22.96 -25.87
C TYR A 709 30.15 -23.30 -26.61
N GLY A 710 30.00 -24.53 -27.12
CA GLY A 710 28.77 -24.97 -27.82
C GLY A 710 27.50 -24.97 -26.95
N THR A 711 27.65 -25.05 -25.61
CA THR A 711 26.52 -24.99 -24.67
C THR A 711 26.05 -23.55 -24.38
N LEU A 712 26.81 -22.54 -24.80
CA LEU A 712 26.50 -21.13 -24.64
C LEU A 712 25.84 -20.54 -25.90
N SER A 713 24.85 -21.25 -26.49
CA SER A 713 24.11 -20.70 -27.60
C SER A 713 23.12 -19.62 -27.16
N PRO A 714 22.73 -18.67 -28.03
CA PRO A 714 21.71 -17.65 -27.72
C PRO A 714 20.39 -18.25 -27.23
N LEU A 715 19.98 -19.43 -27.73
CA LEU A 715 18.76 -20.12 -27.30
C LEU A 715 18.85 -20.57 -25.83
N TYR A 716 19.94 -21.19 -25.41
CA TYR A 716 20.11 -21.65 -24.02
C TYR A 716 20.23 -20.48 -23.05
N MET A 717 20.89 -19.39 -23.48
CA MET A 717 20.93 -18.15 -22.71
C MET A 717 19.54 -17.53 -22.54
N LEU A 718 18.74 -17.46 -23.58
CA LEU A 718 17.34 -17.00 -23.51
C LEU A 718 16.51 -17.89 -22.58
N ALA A 719 16.66 -19.22 -22.67
CA ALA A 719 15.96 -20.16 -21.79
C ALA A 719 16.32 -19.95 -20.32
N PHE A 720 17.62 -19.79 -20.02
CA PHE A 720 18.10 -19.49 -18.67
C PHE A 720 17.53 -18.16 -18.13
N LEU A 721 17.59 -17.11 -18.94
CA LEU A 721 17.06 -15.81 -18.55
C LEU A 721 15.53 -15.81 -18.38
N ALA A 722 14.81 -16.56 -19.22
CA ALA A 722 13.35 -16.75 -19.11
C ALA A 722 12.96 -17.51 -17.83
N LEU A 723 13.77 -18.49 -17.41
CA LEU A 723 13.58 -19.22 -16.14
C LEU A 723 13.54 -18.27 -14.93
N TRP A 724 14.42 -17.28 -14.89
CA TRP A 724 14.48 -16.29 -13.81
C TRP A 724 13.47 -15.15 -13.98
N LEU A 725 13.00 -14.88 -15.21
CA LEU A 725 11.95 -13.89 -15.49
C LEU A 725 10.59 -14.31 -14.92
N LEU A 726 10.23 -15.60 -15.08
CA LEU A 726 8.90 -16.12 -14.70
C LEU A 726 8.56 -15.87 -13.22
N PRO A 727 9.41 -16.23 -12.21
CA PRO A 727 9.11 -15.99 -10.80
C PRO A 727 8.95 -14.50 -10.49
N THR A 728 9.73 -13.62 -11.11
CA THR A 728 9.65 -12.18 -10.88
C THR A 728 8.34 -11.59 -11.42
N LEU A 729 7.85 -12.05 -12.57
CA LEU A 729 6.56 -11.65 -13.11
C LEU A 729 5.40 -12.14 -12.23
N LEU A 730 5.47 -13.37 -11.72
CA LEU A 730 4.49 -13.92 -10.79
C LEU A 730 4.44 -13.12 -9.47
N LEU A 731 5.60 -12.86 -8.87
CA LEU A 731 5.71 -12.06 -7.64
C LEU A 731 5.11 -10.66 -7.80
N SER A 732 5.27 -10.03 -8.96
CA SER A 732 4.73 -8.69 -9.21
C SER A 732 3.19 -8.63 -9.09
N GLY A 733 2.50 -9.74 -9.34
CA GLY A 733 1.05 -9.87 -9.16
C GLY A 733 0.59 -9.78 -7.72
N LEU A 734 1.47 -10.10 -6.76
CA LEU A 734 1.16 -10.04 -5.32
C LEU A 734 1.05 -8.61 -4.79
N ALA A 735 1.57 -7.62 -5.48
CA ALA A 735 1.52 -6.21 -5.06
C ALA A 735 0.08 -5.69 -4.93
N LYS A 736 -0.84 -6.16 -5.76
CA LYS A 736 -2.26 -5.75 -5.76
C LYS A 736 -3.19 -6.65 -4.93
N ARG A 737 -2.71 -7.76 -4.35
CA ARG A 737 -3.55 -8.69 -3.58
C ARG A 737 -3.45 -8.38 -2.09
N PHE A 738 -4.45 -7.75 -1.48
CA PHE A 738 -4.55 -7.52 -0.04
C PHE A 738 -5.98 -7.43 0.43
#